data_43b7b6bcc2ef3cc3b9598b4c61f5f2a7
#
_entry.id   43b7b6bcc2ef3cc3b9598b4c61f5f2a7
#
_cell.length_a   1.000
_cell.length_b   1.000
_cell.length_c   1.000
_cell.angle_alpha   90.00
_cell.angle_beta   90.00
_cell.angle_gamma   90.00
#
_symmetry.space_group_name_H-M   'P 1'
#
loop_
_entity.id
_entity.type
_entity.pdbx_description
1 polymer ?
#
loop_
_entity_poly.entity_id
_entity_poly.type
_entity_poly.pdbx_seq_one_letter_code
_entity_poly.pdbx_strand_id
1 'polypeptide(L)'
;MEKKKEAVKKVIAAMTVGKDVSMLFTDVLNCIQTGNIELKKLVYLYLINYAKSQPDLAILAVNTFVKDTQDPNPLIRALAVRTMGCIRVDKIVEYLCEPLRKCLKDEDPYVRKTAAVCVAKLYDINGELVEDQGFLDMVYDLLGDSNPMVVSNAVAALAEISETSETAQKVFQINTSTLQKMLAALNECTEWGQVFILDSLALYNPPDSREAESIIERVTPRLQHANSAVVLSAIKVMIKYMDLITSQDVLKALYKKMAPPLVTLLSSEPEIQYVALRNINLIVQKRPTILAHEIKVFFCKYNDPIYVKMEKLEIMIKLASERNVDQVLMELKEYSTEVDVEFVRRAVRAIGRCAIKLERAAERCINVLLELIQTKVNYVVQEAVIVIKDIFRKFPNKYESIIGTLCENLDTLDEPEAKASMIWIIGEYAERIDNADELLEGFLESFEEETPMVQLQMLTATVKLFLKRPADTQKMVQDVLTLATQDSDNPDLRDRGYIYWRLLSTDPEAAKQVVLAEKPNISDDTFSLDPSVLDELISHLSTLAAIYHKPPSTFVSGVRGKIATLGGGRVDLDDDDDEGGIVRSEDMIGDAGGTQAAPPPVPAPAVVDLLGDLMGGGDDLAPAPAPAGGAPPPGMGGGLMGGLDDLFGGPAAPPPSSGGAPPGAKLVLPADRGDGMQIKSCFVKDPQGRLCQSYTVENNGGVPLSGFAVQYNKNTFGLLPESPGKLGEVLPAQIMPGQSATGLVPLMPTGPPAPDTPPGVIQIAVKNNVKVYYFQDAVDVSLFLVGAEQGRIDKGVFLEQWKGLATEHKLDAAGLPPPAENIEAFCPKMEAASVFFIARRKAADGADSVYFSCKTLNNVVMLVEVSFRPGTGACQITIKSPQALYMPLLGESIQKVLRS
;
A
#
# COMPACT_ATOMS: atom_id res chain seq x y z
N MET A 1 -37.64 1.12 30.91
CA MET A 1 -36.55 1.87 30.25
C MET A 1 -35.40 0.95 29.88
N GLU A 2 -34.82 0.21 30.82
CA GLU A 2 -33.66 -0.67 30.55
C GLU A 2 -33.94 -1.72 29.47
N LYS A 3 -35.06 -2.41 29.48
CA LYS A 3 -35.43 -3.39 28.43
C LYS A 3 -35.46 -2.77 27.01
N LYS A 4 -35.96 -1.51 26.89
CA LYS A 4 -35.93 -0.81 25.60
C LYS A 4 -34.49 -0.48 25.16
N LYS A 5 -33.61 -0.03 26.10
CA LYS A 5 -32.21 0.24 25.85
C LYS A 5 -31.46 -1.03 25.39
N GLU A 6 -31.68 -2.17 26.04
CA GLU A 6 -31.11 -3.45 25.65
C GLU A 6 -31.58 -3.93 24.27
N ALA A 7 -32.89 -3.76 23.97
CA ALA A 7 -33.41 -4.11 22.65
C ALA A 7 -32.78 -3.29 21.56
N VAL A 8 -32.70 -1.95 21.73
CA VAL A 8 -32.07 -1.06 20.76
C VAL A 8 -30.56 -1.36 20.63
N LYS A 9 -29.84 -1.66 21.74
CA LYS A 9 -28.43 -2.11 21.67
C LYS A 9 -28.28 -3.37 20.82
N LYS A 10 -29.17 -4.34 20.92
CA LYS A 10 -29.14 -5.56 20.08
C LYS A 10 -29.39 -5.25 18.61
N VAL A 11 -30.32 -4.32 18.31
CA VAL A 11 -30.57 -3.86 16.94
C VAL A 11 -29.34 -3.20 16.35
N ILE A 12 -28.70 -2.29 17.11
CA ILE A 12 -27.45 -1.63 16.67
C ILE A 12 -26.32 -2.65 16.47
N ALA A 13 -26.18 -3.61 17.39
CA ALA A 13 -25.17 -4.67 17.22
C ALA A 13 -25.43 -5.52 15.97
N ALA A 14 -26.68 -5.83 15.64
CA ALA A 14 -27.03 -6.52 14.40
C ALA A 14 -26.69 -5.68 13.16
N MET A 15 -26.99 -4.38 13.20
CA MET A 15 -26.64 -3.41 12.14
C MET A 15 -25.13 -3.31 11.91
N THR A 16 -24.32 -3.25 12.99
CA THR A 16 -22.85 -3.15 12.89
C THR A 16 -22.22 -4.43 12.32
N VAL A 17 -22.87 -5.58 12.46
CA VAL A 17 -22.44 -6.85 11.85
C VAL A 17 -22.93 -6.98 10.38
N GLY A 18 -23.58 -5.94 9.84
CA GLY A 18 -24.03 -5.92 8.43
C GLY A 18 -25.40 -6.60 8.20
N LYS A 19 -26.14 -6.97 9.25
CA LYS A 19 -27.50 -7.48 9.08
C LYS A 19 -28.45 -6.33 8.76
N ASP A 20 -29.29 -6.52 7.75
CA ASP A 20 -30.37 -5.58 7.47
C ASP A 20 -31.44 -5.64 8.56
N VAL A 21 -31.63 -4.52 9.24
CA VAL A 21 -32.66 -4.33 10.30
C VAL A 21 -33.59 -3.16 9.95
N SER A 22 -33.66 -2.78 8.67
CA SER A 22 -34.53 -1.70 8.15
C SER A 22 -35.99 -1.90 8.49
N MET A 23 -36.45 -3.14 8.59
CA MET A 23 -37.82 -3.52 8.98
C MET A 23 -38.22 -3.01 10.38
N LEU A 24 -37.26 -2.76 11.27
CA LEU A 24 -37.51 -2.29 12.64
C LEU A 24 -37.52 -0.73 12.72
N PHE A 25 -37.55 -0.03 11.60
CA PHE A 25 -37.41 1.44 11.54
C PHE A 25 -38.47 2.14 12.42
N THR A 26 -39.77 1.79 12.28
CA THR A 26 -40.84 2.38 13.04
C THR A 26 -40.76 2.07 14.55
N ASP A 27 -40.34 0.87 14.91
CA ASP A 27 -40.23 0.46 16.32
C ASP A 27 -39.05 1.19 17.00
N VAL A 28 -37.94 1.33 16.31
CA VAL A 28 -36.79 2.09 16.81
C VAL A 28 -37.10 3.59 16.86
N LEU A 29 -37.81 4.12 15.87
CA LEU A 29 -38.27 5.51 15.84
C LEU A 29 -39.19 5.82 17.04
N ASN A 30 -40.10 4.91 17.42
CA ASN A 30 -40.94 5.07 18.59
C ASN A 30 -40.15 5.11 19.92
N CYS A 31 -38.88 4.72 19.92
CA CYS A 31 -38.00 4.82 21.09
C CYS A 31 -37.29 6.18 21.21
N ILE A 32 -37.43 7.09 20.22
CA ILE A 32 -36.77 8.40 20.20
C ILE A 32 -37.26 9.35 21.32
N GLN A 33 -38.54 9.23 21.72
CA GLN A 33 -39.15 10.08 22.76
C GLN A 33 -38.72 9.60 24.15
N THR A 34 -37.51 9.93 24.53
CA THR A 34 -36.93 9.59 25.84
C THR A 34 -36.01 10.69 26.34
N GLY A 35 -35.92 10.87 27.65
CA GLY A 35 -34.95 11.74 28.30
C GLY A 35 -33.54 11.07 28.48
N ASN A 36 -33.43 9.78 28.16
CA ASN A 36 -32.17 9.07 28.32
C ASN A 36 -31.25 9.34 27.09
N ILE A 37 -30.15 10.06 27.33
CA ILE A 37 -29.21 10.47 26.27
C ILE A 37 -28.55 9.27 25.57
N GLU A 38 -28.26 8.18 26.29
CA GLU A 38 -27.65 6.98 25.69
C GLU A 38 -28.61 6.30 24.71
N LEU A 39 -29.86 6.17 25.08
CA LEU A 39 -30.88 5.60 24.20
C LEU A 39 -31.11 6.51 22.98
N LYS A 40 -31.16 7.83 23.18
CA LYS A 40 -31.24 8.79 22.05
C LYS A 40 -30.06 8.64 21.09
N LYS A 41 -28.83 8.52 21.60
CA LYS A 41 -27.64 8.31 20.75
C LYS A 41 -27.76 7.07 19.87
N LEU A 42 -28.24 5.96 20.43
CA LEU A 42 -28.43 4.70 19.69
C LEU A 42 -29.51 4.81 18.62
N VAL A 43 -30.65 5.42 18.96
CA VAL A 43 -31.75 5.64 18.00
C VAL A 43 -31.30 6.58 16.88
N TYR A 44 -30.60 7.64 17.20
CA TYR A 44 -30.08 8.58 16.22
C TYR A 44 -29.05 7.95 15.29
N LEU A 45 -28.18 7.10 15.81
CA LEU A 45 -27.22 6.34 14.97
C LEU A 45 -27.97 5.42 13.98
N TYR A 46 -29.01 4.77 14.44
CA TYR A 46 -29.85 3.93 13.57
C TYR A 46 -30.51 4.77 12.46
N LEU A 47 -31.08 5.94 12.82
CA LEU A 47 -31.71 6.83 11.87
C LEU A 47 -30.74 7.34 10.81
N ILE A 48 -29.51 7.74 11.19
CA ILE A 48 -28.48 8.19 10.23
C ILE A 48 -28.21 7.11 9.18
N ASN A 49 -28.12 5.84 9.59
CA ASN A 49 -27.81 4.74 8.67
C ASN A 49 -28.95 4.39 7.71
N TYR A 50 -30.21 4.45 8.17
CA TYR A 50 -31.35 4.01 7.38
C TYR A 50 -32.21 5.15 6.80
N ALA A 51 -31.96 6.42 7.14
CA ALA A 51 -32.77 7.53 6.65
C ALA A 51 -32.71 7.68 5.11
N LYS A 52 -31.58 7.39 4.49
CA LYS A 52 -31.42 7.44 3.03
C LYS A 52 -32.25 6.37 2.32
N SER A 53 -32.37 5.17 2.88
CA SER A 53 -33.17 4.06 2.32
C SER A 53 -34.67 4.21 2.58
N GLN A 54 -35.07 4.96 3.60
CA GLN A 54 -36.48 5.16 4.01
C GLN A 54 -36.78 6.65 4.30
N PRO A 55 -36.70 7.54 3.28
CA PRO A 55 -36.84 8.97 3.48
C PRO A 55 -38.21 9.39 4.00
N ASP A 56 -39.29 8.74 3.57
CA ASP A 56 -40.65 9.08 3.98
C ASP A 56 -40.91 8.75 5.46
N LEU A 57 -40.27 7.73 6.02
CA LEU A 57 -40.34 7.43 7.46
C LEU A 57 -39.41 8.33 8.26
N ALA A 58 -38.25 8.73 7.70
CA ALA A 58 -37.33 9.64 8.36
C ALA A 58 -37.93 11.04 8.63
N ILE A 59 -38.86 11.51 7.80
CA ILE A 59 -39.63 12.76 8.02
C ILE A 59 -40.35 12.76 9.37
N LEU A 60 -40.87 11.60 9.83
CA LEU A 60 -41.55 11.48 11.10
C LEU A 60 -40.66 11.83 12.32
N ALA A 61 -39.35 11.68 12.17
CA ALA A 61 -38.37 12.04 13.22
C ALA A 61 -38.14 13.56 13.32
N VAL A 62 -38.41 14.34 12.28
CA VAL A 62 -38.09 15.77 12.20
C VAL A 62 -38.72 16.55 13.36
N ASN A 63 -39.97 16.34 13.65
CA ASN A 63 -40.62 17.03 14.78
C ASN A 63 -39.97 16.75 16.13
N THR A 64 -39.42 15.57 16.32
CA THR A 64 -38.69 15.25 17.56
C THR A 64 -37.32 15.90 17.57
N PHE A 65 -36.64 15.96 16.43
CA PHE A 65 -35.38 16.69 16.31
C PHE A 65 -35.58 18.19 16.62
N VAL A 66 -36.60 18.82 16.03
CA VAL A 66 -36.92 20.25 16.29
C VAL A 66 -37.20 20.47 17.76
N LYS A 67 -37.92 19.56 18.44
CA LYS A 67 -38.13 19.64 19.87
C LYS A 67 -36.83 19.45 20.66
N ASP A 68 -36.00 18.49 20.29
CA ASP A 68 -34.73 18.21 20.97
C ASP A 68 -33.70 19.32 20.80
N THR A 69 -33.76 20.12 19.75
CA THR A 69 -32.92 21.34 19.62
C THR A 69 -33.32 22.45 20.58
N GLN A 70 -34.44 22.34 21.28
CA GLN A 70 -34.88 23.27 22.31
C GLN A 70 -34.85 22.65 23.71
N ASP A 71 -34.27 21.45 23.89
CA ASP A 71 -34.14 20.77 25.17
C ASP A 71 -33.30 21.58 26.15
N PRO A 72 -33.64 21.64 27.47
CA PRO A 72 -32.82 22.31 28.48
C PRO A 72 -31.39 21.82 28.56
N ASN A 73 -31.12 20.55 28.17
CA ASN A 73 -29.79 19.97 28.20
C ASN A 73 -29.03 20.26 26.88
N PRO A 74 -27.92 21.02 26.94
CA PRO A 74 -27.11 21.38 25.75
C PRO A 74 -26.56 20.13 25.03
N LEU A 75 -26.32 19.02 25.73
CA LEU A 75 -25.85 17.78 25.08
C LEU A 75 -26.92 17.17 24.16
N ILE A 76 -28.19 17.30 24.52
CA ILE A 76 -29.31 16.82 23.67
C ILE A 76 -29.48 17.77 22.49
N ARG A 77 -29.42 19.09 22.69
CA ARG A 77 -29.49 20.07 21.61
C ARG A 77 -28.38 19.83 20.58
N ALA A 78 -27.15 19.69 21.04
CA ALA A 78 -25.98 19.43 20.15
C ALA A 78 -26.10 18.08 19.44
N LEU A 79 -26.59 17.03 20.14
CA LEU A 79 -26.81 15.71 19.54
C LEU A 79 -27.87 15.75 18.43
N ALA A 80 -28.97 16.48 18.64
CA ALA A 80 -30.02 16.67 17.64
C ALA A 80 -29.46 17.35 16.39
N VAL A 81 -28.78 18.51 16.55
CA VAL A 81 -28.17 19.25 15.43
C VAL A 81 -27.17 18.39 14.64
N ARG A 82 -26.29 17.68 15.36
CA ARG A 82 -25.33 16.76 14.71
C ARG A 82 -26.03 15.70 13.87
N THR A 83 -27.09 15.11 14.38
CA THR A 83 -27.83 14.05 13.68
C THR A 83 -28.53 14.59 12.45
N MET A 84 -29.16 15.75 12.59
CA MET A 84 -29.84 16.43 11.51
C MET A 84 -28.88 16.68 10.33
N GLY A 85 -27.68 17.20 10.57
CA GLY A 85 -26.69 17.43 9.53
C GLY A 85 -26.09 16.15 8.93
N CYS A 86 -26.32 14.98 9.51
CA CYS A 86 -25.88 13.70 8.96
C CYS A 86 -26.96 12.98 8.14
N ILE A 87 -28.23 13.43 8.21
CA ILE A 87 -29.34 12.86 7.45
C ILE A 87 -29.33 13.47 6.06
N ARG A 88 -28.84 12.71 5.07
CA ARG A 88 -28.77 13.16 3.66
C ARG A 88 -30.08 12.85 2.93
N VAL A 89 -31.11 13.62 3.23
CA VAL A 89 -32.47 13.53 2.62
C VAL A 89 -32.96 14.94 2.30
N ASP A 90 -33.05 15.30 1.04
CA ASP A 90 -33.35 16.65 0.57
C ASP A 90 -34.69 17.18 1.11
N LYS A 91 -35.73 16.34 1.17
CA LYS A 91 -37.04 16.65 1.74
C LYS A 91 -37.02 17.12 3.21
N ILE A 92 -35.95 16.83 3.95
CA ILE A 92 -35.80 17.16 5.38
C ILE A 92 -34.99 18.45 5.55
N VAL A 93 -34.13 18.78 4.62
CA VAL A 93 -33.14 19.85 4.70
C VAL A 93 -33.79 21.19 5.05
N GLU A 94 -34.90 21.55 4.43
CA GLU A 94 -35.63 22.81 4.69
C GLU A 94 -36.06 22.94 6.16
N TYR A 95 -36.49 21.84 6.78
CA TYR A 95 -36.92 21.83 8.18
C TYR A 95 -35.75 21.98 9.17
N LEU A 96 -34.52 21.81 8.71
CA LEU A 96 -33.31 21.95 9.53
C LEU A 96 -32.86 23.41 9.68
N CYS A 97 -33.21 24.27 8.71
CA CYS A 97 -32.68 25.64 8.64
C CYS A 97 -32.99 26.45 9.89
N GLU A 98 -34.25 26.46 10.35
CA GLU A 98 -34.63 27.27 11.53
C GLU A 98 -34.05 26.75 12.85
N PRO A 99 -34.07 25.44 13.14
CA PRO A 99 -33.34 24.88 14.28
C PRO A 99 -31.86 25.20 14.26
N LEU A 100 -31.20 25.04 13.10
CA LEU A 100 -29.76 25.29 12.93
C LEU A 100 -29.42 26.77 13.17
N ARG A 101 -30.24 27.70 12.65
CA ARG A 101 -30.12 29.15 12.90
C ARG A 101 -30.16 29.49 14.38
N LYS A 102 -31.03 28.85 15.15
CA LYS A 102 -31.11 29.04 16.60
C LYS A 102 -29.88 28.46 17.31
N CYS A 103 -29.41 27.28 16.91
CA CYS A 103 -28.26 26.63 17.50
C CYS A 103 -26.93 27.33 17.23
N LEU A 104 -26.80 28.02 16.09
CA LEU A 104 -25.63 28.91 15.81
C LEU A 104 -25.53 30.09 16.79
N LYS A 105 -26.67 30.51 17.37
CA LYS A 105 -26.73 31.59 18.37
C LYS A 105 -27.00 31.09 19.79
N ASP A 106 -26.82 29.79 20.07
CA ASP A 106 -27.06 29.16 21.37
C ASP A 106 -26.14 29.75 22.46
N GLU A 107 -26.62 29.77 23.69
CA GLU A 107 -25.82 30.22 24.84
C GLU A 107 -24.63 29.31 25.11
N ASP A 108 -24.79 27.97 24.85
CA ASP A 108 -23.77 26.99 25.13
C ASP A 108 -22.79 26.86 23.94
N PRO A 109 -21.47 27.03 24.18
CA PRO A 109 -20.47 26.90 23.11
C PRO A 109 -20.38 25.51 22.48
N TYR A 110 -20.76 24.46 23.20
CA TYR A 110 -20.79 23.09 22.65
C TYR A 110 -21.84 22.94 21.56
N VAL A 111 -22.98 23.64 21.69
CA VAL A 111 -24.04 23.66 20.68
C VAL A 111 -23.60 24.49 19.49
N ARG A 112 -23.04 25.71 19.71
CA ARG A 112 -22.56 26.57 18.63
C ARG A 112 -21.49 25.90 17.77
N LYS A 113 -20.47 25.27 18.38
CA LYS A 113 -19.43 24.55 17.60
C LYS A 113 -20.00 23.41 16.75
N THR A 114 -20.98 22.67 17.31
CA THR A 114 -21.62 21.57 16.59
C THR A 114 -22.49 22.08 15.45
N ALA A 115 -23.16 23.19 15.65
CA ALA A 115 -23.95 23.85 14.62
C ALA A 115 -23.08 24.37 13.46
N ALA A 116 -21.91 24.94 13.76
CA ALA A 116 -20.98 25.40 12.72
C ALA A 116 -20.55 24.24 11.78
N VAL A 117 -20.16 23.09 12.34
CA VAL A 117 -19.84 21.90 11.53
C VAL A 117 -21.07 21.36 10.79
N CYS A 118 -22.27 21.51 11.37
CA CYS A 118 -23.49 21.08 10.70
C CYS A 118 -23.79 21.90 9.44
N VAL A 119 -23.43 23.19 9.41
CA VAL A 119 -23.56 24.03 8.20
C VAL A 119 -22.72 23.48 7.04
N ALA A 120 -21.47 23.07 7.29
CA ALA A 120 -20.63 22.47 6.24
C ALA A 120 -21.26 21.18 5.68
N LYS A 121 -21.80 20.32 6.57
CA LYS A 121 -22.51 19.09 6.14
C LYS A 121 -23.80 19.39 5.39
N LEU A 122 -24.49 20.44 5.76
CA LEU A 122 -25.69 20.87 5.06
C LEU A 122 -25.35 21.41 3.67
N TYR A 123 -24.20 22.10 3.56
CA TYR A 123 -23.68 22.59 2.29
C TYR A 123 -23.40 21.45 1.29
N ASP A 124 -22.85 20.32 1.78
CA ASP A 124 -22.65 19.10 0.96
C ASP A 124 -23.95 18.49 0.41
N ILE A 125 -25.10 18.77 1.04
CA ILE A 125 -26.40 18.25 0.63
C ILE A 125 -27.10 19.25 -0.32
N ASN A 126 -27.15 20.52 0.08
CA ASN A 126 -27.76 21.59 -0.70
C ASN A 126 -27.05 22.92 -0.43
N GLY A 127 -26.07 23.23 -1.29
CA GLY A 127 -25.25 24.43 -1.19
C GLY A 127 -26.04 25.71 -1.41
N GLU A 128 -26.92 25.75 -2.40
CA GLU A 128 -27.74 26.91 -2.75
C GLU A 128 -28.61 27.36 -1.56
N LEU A 129 -29.26 26.41 -0.91
CA LEU A 129 -30.07 26.68 0.26
C LEU A 129 -29.25 27.30 1.43
N VAL A 130 -28.03 26.85 1.63
CA VAL A 130 -27.13 27.39 2.68
C VAL A 130 -26.73 28.84 2.37
N GLU A 131 -26.45 29.13 1.11
CA GLU A 131 -26.12 30.48 0.63
C GLU A 131 -27.33 31.42 0.74
N ASP A 132 -28.48 31.01 0.22
CA ASP A 132 -29.73 31.80 0.25
C ASP A 132 -30.21 32.11 1.67
N GLN A 133 -30.02 31.18 2.59
CA GLN A 133 -30.40 31.34 4.00
C GLN A 133 -29.40 32.18 4.82
N GLY A 134 -28.28 32.59 4.22
CA GLY A 134 -27.26 33.41 4.86
C GLY A 134 -26.48 32.72 5.99
N PHE A 135 -26.36 31.40 5.91
CA PHE A 135 -25.62 30.64 6.93
C PHE A 135 -24.12 30.90 6.89
N LEU A 136 -23.56 31.24 5.72
CA LEU A 136 -22.13 31.54 5.59
C LEU A 136 -21.74 32.76 6.46
N ASP A 137 -22.53 33.85 6.41
CA ASP A 137 -22.31 35.04 7.24
C ASP A 137 -22.43 34.73 8.74
N MET A 138 -23.40 33.88 9.10
CA MET A 138 -23.58 33.48 10.50
C MET A 138 -22.42 32.64 11.04
N VAL A 139 -21.82 31.75 10.21
CA VAL A 139 -20.62 30.99 10.59
C VAL A 139 -19.41 31.93 10.61
N TYR A 140 -19.32 32.90 9.72
CA TYR A 140 -18.29 33.92 9.74
C TYR A 140 -18.32 34.74 11.03
N ASP A 141 -19.50 35.11 11.51
CA ASP A 141 -19.67 35.81 12.79
C ASP A 141 -19.10 35.00 13.97
N LEU A 142 -19.18 33.66 13.92
CA LEU A 142 -18.62 32.76 14.94
C LEU A 142 -17.08 32.79 15.00
N LEU A 143 -16.39 33.30 13.98
CA LEU A 143 -14.95 33.59 14.08
C LEU A 143 -14.64 34.62 15.16
N GLY A 144 -15.64 35.41 15.55
CA GLY A 144 -15.61 36.35 16.63
C GLY A 144 -15.94 35.83 18.03
N ASP A 145 -16.26 34.55 18.16
CA ASP A 145 -16.68 33.94 19.43
C ASP A 145 -15.60 34.01 20.51
N SER A 146 -16.04 34.07 21.75
CA SER A 146 -15.13 34.06 22.89
C SER A 146 -14.52 32.68 23.17
N ASN A 147 -15.16 31.62 22.69
CA ASN A 147 -14.69 30.23 22.91
C ASN A 147 -13.82 29.76 21.75
N PRO A 148 -12.53 29.41 22.00
CA PRO A 148 -11.60 28.99 20.94
C PRO A 148 -12.04 27.74 20.18
N MET A 149 -12.82 26.85 20.82
CA MET A 149 -13.37 25.66 20.15
C MET A 149 -14.46 26.01 19.15
N VAL A 150 -15.22 27.06 19.37
CA VAL A 150 -16.22 27.57 18.41
C VAL A 150 -15.50 28.18 17.23
N VAL A 151 -14.50 29.03 17.49
CA VAL A 151 -13.67 29.67 16.46
C VAL A 151 -13.03 28.60 15.55
N SER A 152 -12.38 27.61 16.11
CA SER A 152 -11.68 26.57 15.32
C SER A 152 -12.63 25.72 14.46
N ASN A 153 -13.84 25.42 14.96
CA ASN A 153 -14.83 24.68 14.17
C ASN A 153 -15.51 25.56 13.11
N ALA A 154 -15.68 26.86 13.36
CA ALA A 154 -16.14 27.81 12.35
C ALA A 154 -15.11 27.95 11.21
N VAL A 155 -13.82 28.06 11.56
CA VAL A 155 -12.72 28.05 10.58
C VAL A 155 -12.76 26.79 9.73
N ALA A 156 -12.90 25.61 10.38
CA ALA A 156 -12.96 24.33 9.66
C ALA A 156 -14.15 24.27 8.68
N ALA A 157 -15.34 24.69 9.14
CA ALA A 157 -16.54 24.70 8.31
C ALA A 157 -16.41 25.65 7.11
N LEU A 158 -15.94 26.87 7.31
CA LEU A 158 -15.75 27.85 6.24
C LEU A 158 -14.65 27.41 5.26
N ALA A 159 -13.54 26.87 5.76
CA ALA A 159 -12.48 26.35 4.91
C ALA A 159 -12.97 25.22 4.00
N GLU A 160 -13.74 24.28 4.56
CA GLU A 160 -14.31 23.15 3.80
C GLU A 160 -15.29 23.64 2.71
N ILE A 161 -16.18 24.56 3.04
CA ILE A 161 -17.13 25.12 2.07
C ILE A 161 -16.41 25.96 1.02
N SER A 162 -15.38 26.71 1.39
CA SER A 162 -14.63 27.58 0.46
C SER A 162 -13.85 26.79 -0.61
N GLU A 163 -13.57 25.52 -0.38
CA GLU A 163 -12.97 24.64 -1.41
C GLU A 163 -13.93 24.37 -2.58
N THR A 164 -15.24 24.49 -2.37
CA THR A 164 -16.27 24.13 -3.35
C THR A 164 -17.05 25.33 -3.88
N SER A 165 -17.09 26.45 -3.16
CA SER A 165 -17.91 27.62 -3.45
C SER A 165 -17.10 28.89 -3.62
N GLU A 166 -17.31 29.59 -4.76
CA GLU A 166 -16.76 30.95 -4.98
C GLU A 166 -17.39 31.98 -4.04
N THR A 167 -18.65 31.82 -3.67
CA THR A 167 -19.35 32.69 -2.72
C THR A 167 -18.73 32.58 -1.35
N ALA A 168 -18.48 31.36 -0.87
CA ALA A 168 -17.82 31.13 0.41
C ALA A 168 -16.37 31.64 0.42
N GLN A 169 -15.63 31.54 -0.68
CA GLN A 169 -14.29 32.14 -0.81
C GLN A 169 -14.32 33.66 -0.66
N LYS A 170 -15.36 34.33 -1.12
CA LYS A 170 -15.54 35.78 -0.94
C LYS A 170 -15.89 36.12 0.51
N VAL A 171 -16.70 35.30 1.17
CA VAL A 171 -17.10 35.48 2.57
C VAL A 171 -15.94 35.15 3.53
N PHE A 172 -15.23 34.00 3.27
CA PHE A 172 -14.12 33.57 4.09
C PHE A 172 -12.82 34.30 3.73
N GLN A 173 -12.81 35.63 3.93
CA GLN A 173 -11.60 36.41 3.82
C GLN A 173 -11.02 36.71 5.21
N ILE A 174 -9.78 36.24 5.41
CA ILE A 174 -9.06 36.51 6.66
C ILE A 174 -8.60 37.96 6.64
N ASN A 175 -9.22 38.81 7.49
CA ASN A 175 -8.80 40.17 7.73
C ASN A 175 -7.94 40.26 9.01
N THR A 176 -7.33 41.40 9.28
CA THR A 176 -6.45 41.59 10.44
C THR A 176 -7.14 41.26 11.79
N SER A 177 -8.43 41.59 11.93
CA SER A 177 -9.21 41.29 13.15
C SER A 177 -9.44 39.78 13.30
N THR A 178 -9.85 39.10 12.24
CA THR A 178 -10.07 37.65 12.22
C THR A 178 -8.76 36.89 12.44
N LEU A 179 -7.67 37.35 11.82
CA LEU A 179 -6.32 36.79 12.00
C LEU A 179 -5.90 36.84 13.49
N GLN A 180 -6.10 37.96 14.15
CA GLN A 180 -5.77 38.12 15.59
C GLN A 180 -6.56 37.13 16.46
N LYS A 181 -7.83 36.93 16.17
CA LYS A 181 -8.69 35.97 16.89
C LYS A 181 -8.29 34.52 16.62
N MET A 182 -7.98 34.17 15.37
CA MET A 182 -7.48 32.83 15.00
C MET A 182 -6.15 32.52 15.70
N LEU A 183 -5.22 33.50 15.73
CA LEU A 183 -3.94 33.34 16.41
C LEU A 183 -4.07 33.29 17.94
N ALA A 184 -5.07 33.94 18.54
CA ALA A 184 -5.40 33.79 19.95
C ALA A 184 -5.99 32.38 20.22
N ALA A 185 -6.97 31.94 19.42
CA ALA A 185 -7.59 30.65 19.55
C ALA A 185 -6.59 29.49 19.35
N LEU A 186 -5.57 29.65 18.50
CA LEU A 186 -4.52 28.66 18.25
C LEU A 186 -3.81 28.20 19.55
N ASN A 187 -3.72 29.06 20.57
CA ASN A 187 -3.06 28.74 21.84
C ASN A 187 -3.93 27.90 22.79
N GLU A 188 -5.25 28.02 22.66
CA GLU A 188 -6.22 27.49 23.64
C GLU A 188 -7.07 26.34 23.10
N CYS A 189 -7.10 26.12 21.75
CA CYS A 189 -7.89 25.06 21.15
C CYS A 189 -7.19 23.70 21.23
N THR A 190 -7.98 22.64 21.01
CA THR A 190 -7.47 21.28 20.91
C THR A 190 -6.57 21.11 19.68
N GLU A 191 -5.76 20.06 19.66
CA GLU A 191 -4.88 19.71 18.52
C GLU A 191 -5.60 19.69 17.16
N TRP A 192 -6.82 19.16 17.10
CA TRP A 192 -7.66 19.17 15.88
C TRP A 192 -7.97 20.61 15.43
N GLY A 193 -8.36 21.48 16.37
CA GLY A 193 -8.61 22.89 16.07
C GLY A 193 -7.34 23.63 15.65
N GLN A 194 -6.18 23.28 16.22
CA GLN A 194 -4.90 23.83 15.81
C GLN A 194 -4.57 23.51 14.36
N VAL A 195 -4.80 22.28 13.91
CA VAL A 195 -4.59 21.86 12.50
C VAL A 195 -5.48 22.67 11.57
N PHE A 196 -6.78 22.81 11.85
CA PHE A 196 -7.68 23.59 11.00
C PHE A 196 -7.28 25.07 10.91
N ILE A 197 -6.90 25.68 12.03
CA ILE A 197 -6.44 27.08 12.03
C ILE A 197 -5.13 27.22 11.24
N LEU A 198 -4.17 26.31 11.43
CA LEU A 198 -2.89 26.35 10.72
C LEU A 198 -3.07 26.14 9.21
N ASP A 199 -3.93 25.23 8.80
CA ASP A 199 -4.22 24.99 7.38
C ASP A 199 -4.89 26.21 6.73
N SER A 200 -5.80 26.87 7.43
CA SER A 200 -6.40 28.12 6.96
C SER A 200 -5.38 29.27 6.91
N LEU A 201 -4.47 29.37 7.88
CA LEU A 201 -3.36 30.33 7.83
C LEU A 201 -2.43 30.04 6.63
N ALA A 202 -2.24 28.79 6.26
CA ALA A 202 -1.46 28.45 5.06
C ALA A 202 -2.11 28.94 3.76
N LEU A 203 -3.42 29.17 3.71
CA LEU A 203 -4.11 29.78 2.57
C LEU A 203 -4.04 31.31 2.57
N TYR A 204 -3.85 31.92 3.74
CA TYR A 204 -3.75 33.38 3.88
C TYR A 204 -2.46 33.92 3.27
N ASN A 205 -2.52 35.07 2.61
CA ASN A 205 -1.38 35.80 2.07
C ASN A 205 -1.17 37.10 2.83
N PRO A 206 -0.14 37.18 3.71
CA PRO A 206 0.18 38.42 4.43
C PRO A 206 0.52 39.56 3.46
N PRO A 207 0.07 40.78 3.71
CA PRO A 207 0.36 41.94 2.85
C PRO A 207 1.82 42.38 2.93
N ASP A 208 2.51 42.13 4.03
CA ASP A 208 3.90 42.54 4.23
C ASP A 208 4.73 41.47 4.99
N SER A 209 6.06 41.63 4.93
CA SER A 209 7.03 40.76 5.62
C SER A 209 6.89 40.82 7.16
N ARG A 210 6.48 41.94 7.74
CA ARG A 210 6.36 42.08 9.19
C ARG A 210 5.18 41.27 9.73
N GLU A 211 4.07 41.28 9.03
CA GLU A 211 2.93 40.44 9.42
C GLU A 211 3.27 38.93 9.26
N ALA A 212 3.95 38.54 8.18
CA ALA A 212 4.45 37.17 7.99
C ALA A 212 5.38 36.76 9.15
N GLU A 213 6.33 37.59 9.55
CA GLU A 213 7.23 37.33 10.68
C GLU A 213 6.44 37.22 12.02
N SER A 214 5.46 38.09 12.27
CA SER A 214 4.59 38.01 13.46
C SER A 214 3.78 36.73 13.53
N ILE A 215 3.25 36.25 12.40
CA ILE A 215 2.51 34.99 12.33
C ILE A 215 3.47 33.82 12.60
N ILE A 216 4.64 33.78 11.96
CA ILE A 216 5.65 32.76 12.18
C ILE A 216 6.06 32.67 13.64
N GLU A 217 6.27 33.83 14.31
CA GLU A 217 6.65 33.84 15.70
C GLU A 217 5.59 33.19 16.61
N ARG A 218 4.30 33.42 16.32
CA ARG A 218 3.18 32.82 17.05
C ARG A 218 2.95 31.34 16.71
N VAL A 219 3.27 30.91 15.49
CA VAL A 219 3.17 29.50 15.05
C VAL A 219 4.37 28.68 15.56
N THR A 220 5.56 29.28 15.71
CA THR A 220 6.79 28.59 16.13
C THR A 220 6.63 27.66 17.35
N PRO A 221 5.90 28.01 18.45
CA PRO A 221 5.69 27.10 19.57
C PRO A 221 5.01 25.77 19.20
N ARG A 222 4.26 25.72 18.10
CA ARG A 222 3.57 24.50 17.61
C ARG A 222 4.55 23.46 17.07
N LEU A 223 5.76 23.84 16.73
CA LEU A 223 6.82 22.92 16.32
C LEU A 223 7.22 21.91 17.42
N GLN A 224 6.93 22.22 18.68
CA GLN A 224 7.21 21.34 19.84
C GLN A 224 5.97 20.55 20.30
N HIS A 225 4.92 20.55 19.50
CA HIS A 225 3.68 19.83 19.85
C HIS A 225 3.87 18.32 19.76
N ALA A 226 3.21 17.57 20.66
CA ALA A 226 3.29 16.10 20.67
C ALA A 226 2.65 15.45 19.43
N ASN A 227 1.62 16.07 18.86
CA ASN A 227 0.93 15.57 17.68
C ASN A 227 1.68 15.98 16.40
N SER A 228 2.09 14.98 15.60
CA SER A 228 2.82 15.15 14.34
C SER A 228 2.06 15.98 13.29
N ALA A 229 0.73 15.89 13.27
CA ALA A 229 -0.10 16.66 12.34
C ALA A 229 0.00 18.16 12.61
N VAL A 230 -0.03 18.57 13.88
CA VAL A 230 0.15 19.98 14.27
C VAL A 230 1.52 20.50 13.87
N VAL A 231 2.58 19.67 14.06
CA VAL A 231 3.95 20.02 13.67
C VAL A 231 4.05 20.22 12.17
N LEU A 232 3.51 19.29 11.36
CA LEU A 232 3.56 19.37 9.89
C LEU A 232 2.74 20.55 9.36
N SER A 233 1.55 20.83 9.91
CA SER A 233 0.75 22.00 9.52
C SER A 233 1.45 23.32 9.90
N ALA A 234 2.15 23.37 11.05
CA ALA A 234 2.96 24.52 11.41
C ALA A 234 4.13 24.73 10.42
N ILE A 235 4.81 23.66 10.04
CA ILE A 235 5.89 23.70 9.05
C ILE A 235 5.36 24.19 7.69
N LYS A 236 4.18 23.72 7.25
CA LYS A 236 3.51 24.18 6.02
C LYS A 236 3.35 25.69 5.99
N VAL A 237 2.80 26.28 7.06
CA VAL A 237 2.65 27.74 7.21
C VAL A 237 4.00 28.44 7.14
N MET A 238 5.00 27.91 7.85
CA MET A 238 6.33 28.54 7.90
C MET A 238 7.02 28.50 6.53
N ILE A 239 6.98 27.40 5.81
CA ILE A 239 7.59 27.28 4.47
C ILE A 239 6.97 28.29 3.50
N LYS A 240 5.64 28.40 3.49
CA LYS A 240 4.94 29.37 2.65
C LYS A 240 5.37 30.81 2.95
N TYR A 241 5.45 31.17 4.23
CA TYR A 241 5.75 32.55 4.61
C TYR A 241 7.24 32.88 4.53
N MET A 242 8.13 31.89 4.53
CA MET A 242 9.56 32.11 4.29
C MET A 242 9.85 32.76 2.94
N ASP A 243 9.01 32.57 1.95
CA ASP A 243 9.17 33.19 0.62
C ASP A 243 8.94 34.72 0.68
N LEU A 244 8.25 35.21 1.71
CA LEU A 244 7.97 36.63 1.95
C LEU A 244 9.00 37.32 2.84
N ILE A 245 9.88 36.53 3.51
CA ILE A 245 10.89 37.08 4.43
C ILE A 245 12.13 37.49 3.65
N THR A 246 12.51 38.75 3.78
CA THR A 246 13.69 39.31 3.10
C THR A 246 14.99 39.18 3.93
N SER A 247 14.88 39.09 5.28
CA SER A 247 16.02 38.98 6.17
C SER A 247 16.64 37.57 6.18
N GLN A 248 17.90 37.49 5.71
CA GLN A 248 18.66 36.25 5.70
C GLN A 248 18.97 35.69 7.10
N ASP A 249 19.10 36.55 8.09
CA ASP A 249 19.39 36.08 9.45
C ASP A 249 18.16 35.47 10.13
N VAL A 250 16.97 36.05 9.87
CA VAL A 250 15.70 35.47 10.30
C VAL A 250 15.49 34.11 9.63
N LEU A 251 15.72 34.00 8.32
CA LEU A 251 15.63 32.72 7.59
C LEU A 251 16.56 31.66 8.19
N LYS A 252 17.84 31.98 8.44
CA LYS A 252 18.76 31.02 9.07
C LYS A 252 18.32 30.60 10.47
N ALA A 253 17.75 31.53 11.26
CA ALA A 253 17.23 31.21 12.57
C ALA A 253 16.00 30.27 12.48
N LEU A 254 15.14 30.47 11.48
CA LEU A 254 13.97 29.61 11.23
C LEU A 254 14.40 28.20 10.80
N TYR A 255 15.37 28.06 9.89
CA TYR A 255 15.92 26.75 9.51
C TYR A 255 16.41 25.97 10.72
N LYS A 256 17.15 26.61 11.64
CA LYS A 256 17.61 25.97 12.88
C LYS A 256 16.47 25.56 13.82
N LYS A 257 15.35 26.31 13.84
CA LYS A 257 14.18 25.96 14.65
C LYS A 257 13.33 24.84 14.05
N MET A 258 13.32 24.69 12.72
CA MET A 258 12.51 23.68 12.03
C MET A 258 13.18 22.29 11.95
N ALA A 259 14.51 22.24 11.89
CA ALA A 259 15.23 20.97 11.74
C ALA A 259 14.99 19.99 12.92
N PRO A 260 15.10 20.36 14.21
CA PRO A 260 14.90 19.44 15.32
C PRO A 260 13.49 18.80 15.36
N PRO A 261 12.37 19.54 15.17
CA PRO A 261 11.05 18.95 15.11
C PRO A 261 10.89 17.90 14.00
N LEU A 262 11.41 18.20 12.79
CA LEU A 262 11.39 17.23 11.67
C LEU A 262 12.17 15.95 12.01
N VAL A 263 13.32 16.10 12.67
CA VAL A 263 14.12 14.95 13.14
C VAL A 263 13.38 14.17 14.22
N THR A 264 12.67 14.84 15.11
CA THR A 264 11.91 14.18 16.19
C THR A 264 10.77 13.33 15.64
N LEU A 265 10.11 13.75 14.53
CA LEU A 265 9.09 12.95 13.86
C LEU A 265 9.62 11.57 13.38
N LEU A 266 10.92 11.48 13.07
CA LEU A 266 11.55 10.23 12.65
C LEU A 266 11.85 9.27 13.82
N SER A 267 11.58 9.66 15.05
CA SER A 267 11.69 8.80 16.24
C SER A 267 10.36 8.13 16.61
N SER A 268 9.29 8.42 15.87
CA SER A 268 7.96 7.87 16.05
C SER A 268 7.81 6.47 15.46
N GLU A 269 6.60 5.89 15.53
CA GLU A 269 6.27 4.61 14.91
C GLU A 269 6.49 4.62 13.37
N PRO A 270 6.76 3.47 12.75
CA PRO A 270 7.14 3.40 11.33
C PRO A 270 6.16 4.07 10.36
N GLU A 271 4.86 3.99 10.64
CA GLU A 271 3.81 4.61 9.81
C GLU A 271 3.90 6.14 9.86
N ILE A 272 4.10 6.69 11.05
CA ILE A 272 4.29 8.14 11.23
C ILE A 272 5.62 8.59 10.62
N GLN A 273 6.68 7.77 10.77
CA GLN A 273 7.97 8.01 10.11
C GLN A 273 7.80 8.10 8.59
N TYR A 274 7.07 7.15 7.99
CA TYR A 274 6.83 7.14 6.55
C TYR A 274 6.13 8.42 6.07
N VAL A 275 5.03 8.80 6.74
CA VAL A 275 4.32 10.05 6.43
C VAL A 275 5.25 11.25 6.58
N ALA A 276 6.03 11.31 7.66
CA ALA A 276 6.99 12.39 7.88
C ALA A 276 8.06 12.43 6.77
N LEU A 277 8.63 11.27 6.38
CA LEU A 277 9.64 11.18 5.31
C LEU A 277 9.10 11.63 3.97
N ARG A 278 7.87 11.24 3.59
CA ARG A 278 7.23 11.71 2.35
C ARG A 278 7.10 13.24 2.32
N ASN A 279 6.65 13.83 3.42
CA ASN A 279 6.59 15.29 3.56
C ASN A 279 8.00 15.94 3.57
N ILE A 280 8.96 15.37 4.30
CA ILE A 280 10.36 15.85 4.34
C ILE A 280 10.98 15.81 2.95
N ASN A 281 10.68 14.80 2.14
CA ASN A 281 11.16 14.68 0.77
C ASN A 281 10.77 15.91 -0.09
N LEU A 282 9.51 16.37 0.01
CA LEU A 282 9.06 17.60 -0.65
C LEU A 282 9.75 18.84 -0.09
N ILE A 283 9.86 18.93 1.24
CA ILE A 283 10.51 20.05 1.93
C ILE A 283 11.97 20.18 1.50
N VAL A 284 12.70 19.07 1.42
CA VAL A 284 14.11 19.04 1.00
C VAL A 284 14.28 19.44 -0.46
N GLN A 285 13.33 19.09 -1.34
CA GLN A 285 13.35 19.54 -2.74
C GLN A 285 13.17 21.05 -2.84
N LYS A 286 12.27 21.65 -2.07
CA LYS A 286 12.05 23.10 -2.06
C LYS A 286 13.17 23.84 -1.31
N ARG A 287 13.61 23.35 -0.16
CA ARG A 287 14.54 24.03 0.77
C ARG A 287 15.55 23.04 1.40
N PRO A 288 16.53 22.57 0.64
CA PRO A 288 17.50 21.56 1.12
C PRO A 288 18.33 22.05 2.32
N THR A 289 18.50 23.36 2.48
CA THR A 289 19.29 23.96 3.57
C THR A 289 18.73 23.71 4.97
N ILE A 290 17.43 23.39 5.11
CA ILE A 290 16.79 23.12 6.42
C ILE A 290 17.44 21.92 7.09
N LEU A 291 17.69 20.85 6.35
CA LEU A 291 18.20 19.56 6.87
C LEU A 291 19.61 19.20 6.39
N ALA A 292 20.31 20.12 5.73
CA ALA A 292 21.61 19.87 5.13
C ALA A 292 22.68 19.35 6.12
N HIS A 293 22.55 19.66 7.41
CA HIS A 293 23.48 19.22 8.46
C HIS A 293 23.05 17.95 9.19
N GLU A 294 21.83 17.47 8.94
CA GLU A 294 21.20 16.35 9.69
C GLU A 294 21.16 15.04 8.89
N ILE A 295 22.07 14.87 7.93
CA ILE A 295 22.05 13.71 7.04
C ILE A 295 22.11 12.37 7.77
N LYS A 296 22.82 12.29 8.89
CA LYS A 296 22.98 11.05 9.68
C LYS A 296 21.67 10.51 10.25
N VAL A 297 20.68 11.38 10.43
CA VAL A 297 19.36 10.97 10.94
C VAL A 297 18.60 10.10 9.93
N PHE A 298 18.91 10.27 8.64
CA PHE A 298 18.31 9.52 7.54
C PHE A 298 19.04 8.20 7.24
N PHE A 299 20.09 7.86 7.95
CA PHE A 299 20.72 6.55 7.80
C PHE A 299 19.74 5.45 8.21
N CYS A 300 19.67 4.40 7.37
CA CYS A 300 18.74 3.31 7.57
C CYS A 300 19.19 2.44 8.74
N LYS A 301 18.27 2.13 9.65
CA LYS A 301 18.52 1.22 10.75
C LYS A 301 18.15 -0.20 10.33
N TYR A 302 18.79 -1.19 10.89
CA TYR A 302 18.47 -2.60 10.61
C TYR A 302 16.98 -2.93 10.79
N ASN A 303 16.36 -2.41 11.84
CA ASN A 303 14.96 -2.67 12.19
C ASN A 303 13.94 -1.80 11.41
N ASP A 304 14.39 -0.90 10.56
CA ASP A 304 13.46 -0.08 9.77
C ASP A 304 12.72 -0.95 8.73
N PRO A 305 11.40 -0.82 8.58
CA PRO A 305 10.67 -1.46 7.49
C PRO A 305 11.18 -1.00 6.13
N ILE A 306 11.02 -1.83 5.10
CA ILE A 306 11.56 -1.56 3.77
C ILE A 306 11.04 -0.24 3.18
N TYR A 307 9.75 0.07 3.33
CA TYR A 307 9.18 1.32 2.83
C TYR A 307 9.78 2.58 3.51
N VAL A 308 10.19 2.48 4.78
CA VAL A 308 10.90 3.56 5.50
C VAL A 308 12.34 3.66 4.99
N LYS A 309 13.04 2.54 4.79
CA LYS A 309 14.40 2.52 4.24
C LYS A 309 14.45 3.16 2.85
N MET A 310 13.48 2.84 1.98
CA MET A 310 13.41 3.41 0.62
C MET A 310 13.27 4.93 0.63
N GLU A 311 12.39 5.48 1.45
CA GLU A 311 12.21 6.95 1.55
C GLU A 311 13.44 7.64 2.17
N LYS A 312 14.07 7.02 3.17
CA LYS A 312 15.33 7.53 3.72
C LYS A 312 16.43 7.61 2.67
N LEU A 313 16.57 6.59 1.82
CA LEU A 313 17.50 6.58 0.70
C LEU A 313 17.29 7.77 -0.24
N GLU A 314 16.05 8.02 -0.65
CA GLU A 314 15.73 9.16 -1.52
C GLU A 314 16.13 10.51 -0.92
N ILE A 315 15.87 10.68 0.37
CA ILE A 315 16.25 11.92 1.08
C ILE A 315 17.77 12.02 1.22
N MET A 316 18.47 10.91 1.50
CA MET A 316 19.93 10.89 1.58
C MET A 316 20.57 11.37 0.28
N ILE A 317 20.08 10.89 -0.87
CA ILE A 317 20.57 11.32 -2.19
C ILE A 317 20.36 12.82 -2.37
N LYS A 318 19.17 13.32 -2.01
CA LYS A 318 18.86 14.76 -2.14
C LYS A 318 19.69 15.65 -1.21
N LEU A 319 20.05 15.16 -0.02
CA LEU A 319 20.91 15.86 0.94
C LEU A 319 22.41 15.63 0.72
N ALA A 320 22.80 14.72 -0.16
CA ALA A 320 24.20 14.47 -0.47
C ALA A 320 24.87 15.72 -1.04
N SER A 321 26.03 16.05 -0.49
CA SER A 321 26.85 17.20 -0.81
C SER A 321 28.33 16.84 -0.79
N GLU A 322 29.19 17.69 -1.34
CA GLU A 322 30.65 17.47 -1.36
C GLU A 322 31.26 17.24 0.05
N ARG A 323 30.58 17.74 1.11
CA ARG A 323 31.09 17.62 2.49
C ARG A 323 30.74 16.31 3.17
N ASN A 324 29.63 15.68 2.78
CA ASN A 324 29.09 14.49 3.46
C ASN A 324 29.10 13.24 2.56
N VAL A 325 29.48 13.37 1.30
CA VAL A 325 29.39 12.28 0.32
C VAL A 325 30.15 11.03 0.74
N ASP A 326 31.31 11.18 1.40
CA ASP A 326 32.09 10.01 1.84
C ASP A 326 31.34 9.18 2.89
N GLN A 327 30.67 9.84 3.83
CA GLN A 327 29.83 9.17 4.82
C GLN A 327 28.63 8.49 4.17
N VAL A 328 28.00 9.16 3.20
CA VAL A 328 26.87 8.60 2.44
C VAL A 328 27.30 7.37 1.65
N LEU A 329 28.44 7.42 0.98
CA LEU A 329 28.97 6.29 0.21
C LEU A 329 29.33 5.09 1.07
N MET A 330 29.88 5.31 2.28
CA MET A 330 30.12 4.22 3.22
C MET A 330 28.83 3.53 3.63
N GLU A 331 27.78 4.27 3.94
CA GLU A 331 26.48 3.72 4.28
C GLU A 331 25.83 2.99 3.08
N LEU A 332 25.85 3.58 1.88
CA LEU A 332 25.30 2.94 0.69
C LEU A 332 26.05 1.64 0.33
N LYS A 333 27.36 1.60 0.53
CA LYS A 333 28.15 0.39 0.38
C LYS A 333 27.71 -0.69 1.40
N GLU A 334 27.47 -0.32 2.66
CA GLU A 334 26.95 -1.25 3.68
C GLU A 334 25.59 -1.78 3.29
N TYR A 335 24.66 -0.90 2.83
CA TYR A 335 23.34 -1.30 2.37
C TYR A 335 23.37 -2.25 1.18
N SER A 336 24.40 -2.18 0.35
CA SER A 336 24.58 -3.09 -0.80
C SER A 336 24.91 -4.53 -0.39
N THR A 337 25.15 -4.79 0.89
CA THR A 337 25.41 -6.14 1.47
C THR A 337 24.23 -6.67 2.26
N GLU A 338 23.09 -5.96 2.31
CA GLU A 338 21.87 -6.41 3.00
C GLU A 338 21.21 -7.59 2.28
N VAL A 339 20.24 -8.24 2.97
CA VAL A 339 19.57 -9.45 2.47
C VAL A 339 18.45 -9.12 1.47
N ASP A 340 17.85 -7.93 1.58
CA ASP A 340 16.73 -7.51 0.73
C ASP A 340 17.24 -7.03 -0.63
N VAL A 341 16.94 -7.80 -1.68
CA VAL A 341 17.42 -7.55 -3.04
C VAL A 341 16.93 -6.21 -3.60
N GLU A 342 15.69 -5.84 -3.34
CA GLU A 342 15.12 -4.58 -3.85
C GLU A 342 15.80 -3.37 -3.19
N PHE A 343 16.03 -3.44 -1.90
CA PHE A 343 16.76 -2.40 -1.17
C PHE A 343 18.20 -2.27 -1.64
N VAL A 344 18.89 -3.40 -1.86
CA VAL A 344 20.27 -3.44 -2.38
C VAL A 344 20.34 -2.77 -3.77
N ARG A 345 19.45 -3.13 -4.68
CA ARG A 345 19.38 -2.50 -6.01
C ARG A 345 19.20 -0.99 -5.91
N ARG A 346 18.29 -0.53 -5.06
CA ARG A 346 18.08 0.91 -4.82
C ARG A 346 19.30 1.59 -4.22
N ALA A 347 20.04 0.91 -3.32
CA ALA A 347 21.27 1.44 -2.75
C ALA A 347 22.37 1.61 -3.82
N VAL A 348 22.51 0.64 -4.72
CA VAL A 348 23.46 0.73 -5.85
C VAL A 348 23.07 1.87 -6.81
N ARG A 349 21.77 1.99 -7.16
CA ARG A 349 21.26 3.14 -7.97
C ARG A 349 21.51 4.47 -7.26
N ALA A 350 21.40 4.52 -5.94
CA ALA A 350 21.68 5.72 -5.16
C ALA A 350 23.15 6.18 -5.29
N ILE A 351 24.11 5.25 -5.35
CA ILE A 351 25.52 5.57 -5.60
C ILE A 351 25.67 6.27 -6.96
N GLY A 352 25.02 5.77 -8.00
CA GLY A 352 25.02 6.39 -9.33
C GLY A 352 24.40 7.78 -9.35
N ARG A 353 23.28 7.96 -8.70
CA ARG A 353 22.62 9.28 -8.58
C ARG A 353 23.52 10.28 -7.83
N CYS A 354 24.25 9.83 -6.81
CA CYS A 354 25.27 10.66 -6.15
C CYS A 354 26.42 11.06 -7.10
N ALA A 355 26.86 10.15 -7.98
CA ALA A 355 27.87 10.43 -8.98
C ALA A 355 27.41 11.47 -10.03
N ILE A 356 26.16 11.36 -10.49
CA ILE A 356 25.55 12.29 -11.45
C ILE A 356 25.39 13.68 -10.82
N LYS A 357 24.97 13.75 -9.56
CA LYS A 357 24.75 14.98 -8.82
C LYS A 357 26.04 15.70 -8.46
N LEU A 358 27.08 14.96 -8.03
CA LEU A 358 28.31 15.51 -7.48
C LEU A 358 29.51 15.11 -8.34
N GLU A 359 29.85 15.95 -9.33
CA GLU A 359 30.94 15.65 -10.27
C GLU A 359 32.27 15.32 -9.58
N ARG A 360 32.63 16.03 -8.52
CA ARG A 360 33.85 15.80 -7.74
C ARG A 360 33.87 14.50 -6.97
N ALA A 361 32.71 13.92 -6.74
CA ALA A 361 32.56 12.63 -6.06
C ALA A 361 32.44 11.45 -7.02
N ALA A 362 32.27 11.70 -8.31
CA ALA A 362 32.00 10.66 -9.31
C ALA A 362 33.08 9.57 -9.33
N GLU A 363 34.37 9.92 -9.25
CA GLU A 363 35.46 8.94 -9.19
C GLU A 363 35.38 8.03 -7.96
N ARG A 364 35.01 8.60 -6.80
CA ARG A 364 34.84 7.81 -5.57
C ARG A 364 33.64 6.87 -5.66
N CYS A 365 32.54 7.35 -6.24
CA CYS A 365 31.34 6.53 -6.49
C CYS A 365 31.67 5.35 -7.42
N ILE A 366 32.45 5.59 -8.47
CA ILE A 366 32.88 4.57 -9.42
C ILE A 366 33.76 3.53 -8.74
N ASN A 367 34.71 3.95 -7.89
CA ASN A 367 35.54 3.01 -7.15
C ASN A 367 34.72 2.09 -6.25
N VAL A 368 33.69 2.63 -5.57
CA VAL A 368 32.76 1.81 -4.78
C VAL A 368 31.96 0.84 -5.67
N LEU A 369 31.49 1.27 -6.85
CA LEU A 369 30.78 0.39 -7.78
C LEU A 369 31.71 -0.73 -8.30
N LEU A 370 32.98 -0.45 -8.59
CA LEU A 370 33.95 -1.48 -8.99
C LEU A 370 34.22 -2.49 -7.87
N GLU A 371 34.32 -2.03 -6.63
CA GLU A 371 34.42 -2.94 -5.49
C GLU A 371 33.19 -3.83 -5.34
N LEU A 372 31.99 -3.30 -5.60
CA LEU A 372 30.75 -4.05 -5.59
C LEU A 372 30.68 -5.10 -6.72
N ILE A 373 31.16 -4.77 -7.92
CA ILE A 373 31.28 -5.72 -9.05
C ILE A 373 32.21 -6.88 -8.68
N GLN A 374 33.31 -6.63 -7.98
CA GLN A 374 34.23 -7.66 -7.54
C GLN A 374 33.62 -8.66 -6.55
N THR A 375 32.51 -8.33 -5.90
CA THR A 375 31.78 -9.26 -5.00
C THR A 375 31.14 -10.42 -5.76
N LYS A 376 30.95 -10.32 -7.08
CA LYS A 376 30.33 -11.32 -7.98
C LYS A 376 28.94 -11.75 -7.57
N VAL A 377 28.19 -10.88 -6.89
CA VAL A 377 26.78 -11.11 -6.57
C VAL A 377 25.94 -10.62 -7.77
N ASN A 378 25.26 -11.54 -8.47
CA ASN A 378 24.61 -11.27 -9.77
C ASN A 378 23.76 -10.00 -9.79
N TYR A 379 22.77 -9.87 -8.90
CA TYR A 379 21.88 -8.70 -8.88
C TYR A 379 22.59 -7.38 -8.55
N VAL A 380 23.72 -7.41 -7.83
CA VAL A 380 24.55 -6.24 -7.53
C VAL A 380 25.36 -5.84 -8.78
N VAL A 381 25.95 -6.83 -9.45
CA VAL A 381 26.73 -6.61 -10.68
C VAL A 381 25.84 -6.03 -11.78
N GLN A 382 24.65 -6.63 -11.98
CA GLN A 382 23.68 -6.20 -12.96
C GLN A 382 23.29 -4.74 -12.73
N GLU A 383 22.93 -4.39 -11.52
CA GLU A 383 22.55 -3.03 -11.16
C GLU A 383 23.73 -2.04 -11.27
N ALA A 384 24.94 -2.47 -10.93
CA ALA A 384 26.13 -1.63 -11.07
C ALA A 384 26.44 -1.30 -12.55
N VAL A 385 26.23 -2.26 -13.47
CA VAL A 385 26.39 -2.03 -14.93
C VAL A 385 25.40 -0.98 -15.44
N ILE A 386 24.13 -1.06 -15.02
CA ILE A 386 23.09 -0.09 -15.39
C ILE A 386 23.51 1.30 -14.94
N VAL A 387 23.93 1.43 -13.69
CA VAL A 387 24.37 2.69 -13.09
C VAL A 387 25.62 3.27 -13.76
N ILE A 388 26.59 2.42 -14.09
CA ILE A 388 27.82 2.87 -14.78
C ILE A 388 27.50 3.38 -16.18
N LYS A 389 26.56 2.78 -16.90
CA LYS A 389 26.06 3.32 -18.18
C LYS A 389 25.58 4.77 -18.03
N ASP A 390 24.81 5.06 -16.98
CA ASP A 390 24.30 6.41 -16.74
C ASP A 390 25.43 7.39 -16.38
N ILE A 391 26.45 6.94 -15.63
CA ILE A 391 27.62 7.75 -15.35
C ILE A 391 28.41 8.04 -16.66
N PHE A 392 28.58 7.08 -17.56
CA PHE A 392 29.21 7.29 -18.87
C PHE A 392 28.40 8.27 -19.72
N ARG A 393 27.08 8.23 -19.69
CA ARG A 393 26.23 9.23 -20.36
C ARG A 393 26.39 10.64 -19.79
N LYS A 394 26.65 10.76 -18.49
CA LYS A 394 26.87 12.05 -17.82
C LYS A 394 28.27 12.60 -18.11
N PHE A 395 29.29 11.74 -18.13
CA PHE A 395 30.70 12.09 -18.27
C PHE A 395 31.33 11.32 -19.42
N PRO A 396 30.99 11.66 -20.68
CA PRO A 396 31.58 11.00 -21.85
C PRO A 396 33.10 11.07 -21.83
N ASN A 397 33.76 9.97 -22.19
CA ASN A 397 35.22 9.88 -22.34
C ASN A 397 36.08 10.15 -21.07
N LYS A 398 35.49 10.17 -19.88
CA LYS A 398 36.24 10.49 -18.65
C LYS A 398 36.72 9.25 -17.86
N TYR A 399 35.99 8.11 -17.93
CA TYR A 399 36.24 6.92 -17.11
C TYR A 399 36.40 5.63 -17.92
N GLU A 400 37.05 5.70 -19.06
CA GLU A 400 37.19 4.61 -20.05
C GLU A 400 37.94 3.38 -19.52
N SER A 401 38.88 3.58 -18.58
CA SER A 401 39.68 2.50 -17.99
C SER A 401 38.83 1.39 -17.27
N ILE A 402 37.56 1.63 -17.04
CA ILE A 402 36.68 0.71 -16.33
C ILE A 402 36.06 -0.31 -17.27
N ILE A 403 36.03 -0.01 -18.56
CA ILE A 403 35.32 -0.82 -19.58
C ILE A 403 35.87 -2.24 -19.62
N GLY A 404 37.17 -2.43 -19.49
CA GLY A 404 37.78 -3.75 -19.42
C GLY A 404 37.23 -4.63 -18.29
N THR A 405 37.11 -4.07 -17.09
CA THR A 405 36.57 -4.78 -15.93
C THR A 405 35.09 -5.13 -16.12
N LEU A 406 34.33 -4.29 -16.83
CA LEU A 406 32.93 -4.58 -17.14
C LEU A 406 32.81 -5.74 -18.15
N CYS A 407 33.66 -5.76 -19.16
CA CYS A 407 33.68 -6.84 -20.17
C CYS A 407 34.05 -8.21 -19.56
N GLU A 408 34.87 -8.27 -18.52
CA GLU A 408 35.21 -9.51 -17.81
C GLU A 408 34.01 -10.17 -17.07
N ASN A 409 32.92 -9.43 -16.84
CA ASN A 409 31.77 -9.92 -16.07
C ASN A 409 30.52 -10.13 -16.93
N LEU A 410 30.63 -10.22 -18.25
CA LEU A 410 29.53 -10.38 -19.19
C LEU A 410 28.69 -11.64 -18.93
N ASP A 411 29.32 -12.75 -18.63
CA ASP A 411 28.66 -14.06 -18.39
C ASP A 411 27.73 -14.07 -17.18
N THR A 412 27.78 -13.05 -16.33
CA THR A 412 26.93 -12.94 -15.14
C THR A 412 25.67 -12.11 -15.34
N LEU A 413 25.47 -11.58 -16.57
CA LEU A 413 24.36 -10.69 -16.88
C LEU A 413 23.17 -11.46 -17.44
N ASP A 414 22.21 -11.83 -16.58
CA ASP A 414 20.99 -12.52 -16.96
C ASP A 414 19.81 -11.55 -17.21
N GLU A 415 19.83 -10.38 -16.59
CA GLU A 415 18.73 -9.42 -16.64
C GLU A 415 18.75 -8.58 -17.92
N PRO A 416 17.62 -8.44 -18.65
CA PRO A 416 17.57 -7.73 -19.94
C PRO A 416 18.05 -6.29 -19.87
N GLU A 417 17.74 -5.55 -18.78
CA GLU A 417 18.16 -4.15 -18.60
C GLU A 417 19.69 -4.03 -18.47
N ALA A 418 20.31 -4.97 -17.75
CA ALA A 418 21.76 -5.01 -17.59
C ALA A 418 22.46 -5.40 -18.90
N LYS A 419 21.96 -6.40 -19.63
CA LYS A 419 22.43 -6.78 -20.96
C LYS A 419 22.35 -5.59 -21.93
N ALA A 420 21.19 -4.94 -22.03
CA ALA A 420 20.99 -3.78 -22.88
C ALA A 420 21.95 -2.64 -22.52
N SER A 421 22.19 -2.42 -21.23
CA SER A 421 23.12 -1.39 -20.76
C SER A 421 24.56 -1.70 -21.16
N MET A 422 24.98 -2.95 -21.06
CA MET A 422 26.31 -3.39 -21.45
C MET A 422 26.52 -3.33 -22.97
N ILE A 423 25.53 -3.78 -23.74
CA ILE A 423 25.54 -3.69 -25.21
C ILE A 423 25.66 -2.22 -25.65
N TRP A 424 24.94 -1.32 -24.95
CA TRP A 424 25.06 0.11 -25.21
C TRP A 424 26.51 0.62 -24.99
N ILE A 425 27.16 0.20 -23.88
CA ILE A 425 28.55 0.58 -23.56
C ILE A 425 29.49 0.06 -24.65
N ILE A 426 29.36 -1.21 -25.07
CA ILE A 426 30.21 -1.80 -26.12
C ILE A 426 30.03 -1.03 -27.42
N GLY A 427 28.81 -0.71 -27.85
CA GLY A 427 28.55 0.05 -29.09
C GLY A 427 29.09 1.50 -29.05
N GLU A 428 28.91 2.17 -27.89
CA GLU A 428 29.37 3.57 -27.74
C GLU A 428 30.90 3.67 -27.74
N TYR A 429 31.58 2.74 -27.02
CA TYR A 429 33.04 2.72 -26.89
C TYR A 429 33.73 1.66 -27.73
N ALA A 430 33.14 1.27 -28.88
CA ALA A 430 33.63 0.24 -29.77
C ALA A 430 35.08 0.49 -30.31
N GLU A 431 35.52 1.75 -30.35
CA GLU A 431 36.90 2.10 -30.73
C GLU A 431 37.95 1.74 -29.70
N ARG A 432 37.50 1.61 -28.42
CA ARG A 432 38.38 1.38 -27.25
C ARG A 432 38.39 -0.09 -26.81
N ILE A 433 37.50 -0.91 -27.34
CA ILE A 433 37.38 -2.31 -27.03
C ILE A 433 37.89 -3.13 -28.22
N ASP A 434 39.04 -3.78 -28.07
CA ASP A 434 39.67 -4.46 -29.17
C ASP A 434 38.82 -5.61 -29.72
N ASN A 435 38.14 -6.35 -28.88
CA ASN A 435 37.27 -7.50 -29.19
C ASN A 435 35.76 -7.16 -29.16
N ALA A 436 35.38 -5.93 -29.50
CA ALA A 436 33.98 -5.51 -29.50
C ALA A 436 33.09 -6.32 -30.45
N ASP A 437 33.64 -6.73 -31.57
CA ASP A 437 33.00 -7.59 -32.57
C ASP A 437 32.70 -8.98 -32.02
N GLU A 438 33.67 -9.66 -31.41
CA GLU A 438 33.47 -10.99 -30.77
C GLU A 438 32.41 -10.93 -29.65
N LEU A 439 32.43 -9.89 -28.83
CA LEU A 439 31.48 -9.71 -27.77
C LEU A 439 30.05 -9.52 -28.27
N LEU A 440 29.87 -8.71 -29.33
CA LEU A 440 28.54 -8.50 -29.91
C LEU A 440 28.07 -9.73 -30.71
N GLU A 441 28.99 -10.48 -31.34
CA GLU A 441 28.64 -11.75 -32.00
C GLU A 441 28.09 -12.79 -30.99
N GLY A 442 28.67 -12.87 -29.80
CA GLY A 442 28.16 -13.73 -28.73
C GLY A 442 26.72 -13.38 -28.29
N PHE A 443 26.37 -12.09 -28.24
CA PHE A 443 24.98 -11.69 -27.96
C PHE A 443 24.06 -11.90 -29.17
N LEU A 444 24.59 -11.87 -30.41
CA LEU A 444 23.82 -12.09 -31.61
C LEU A 444 23.32 -13.54 -31.74
N GLU A 445 24.06 -14.51 -31.23
CA GLU A 445 23.66 -15.93 -31.23
C GLU A 445 22.31 -16.15 -30.50
N SER A 446 22.01 -15.34 -29.48
CA SER A 446 20.77 -15.40 -28.71
C SER A 446 19.70 -14.37 -29.12
N PHE A 447 19.88 -13.66 -30.24
CA PHE A 447 19.04 -12.50 -30.60
C PHE A 447 17.54 -12.76 -30.65
N GLU A 448 17.10 -13.92 -31.18
CA GLU A 448 15.69 -14.27 -31.29
C GLU A 448 15.03 -14.57 -29.93
N GLU A 449 15.82 -15.05 -28.97
CA GLU A 449 15.35 -15.39 -27.62
C GLU A 449 15.34 -14.18 -26.68
N GLU A 450 16.01 -13.08 -27.05
CA GLU A 450 16.17 -11.91 -26.21
C GLU A 450 14.93 -10.99 -26.26
N THR A 451 14.77 -10.19 -25.22
CA THR A 451 13.67 -9.23 -25.14
C THR A 451 13.84 -8.11 -26.18
N PRO A 452 12.73 -7.47 -26.63
CA PRO A 452 12.78 -6.36 -27.59
C PRO A 452 13.70 -5.22 -27.20
N MET A 453 13.86 -4.97 -25.91
CA MET A 453 14.77 -3.95 -25.38
C MET A 453 16.23 -4.27 -25.69
N VAL A 454 16.64 -5.54 -25.50
CA VAL A 454 17.99 -6.00 -25.83
C VAL A 454 18.20 -6.00 -27.34
N GLN A 455 17.24 -6.48 -28.12
CA GLN A 455 17.27 -6.51 -29.57
C GLN A 455 17.46 -5.10 -30.18
N LEU A 456 16.73 -4.11 -29.68
CA LEU A 456 16.87 -2.71 -30.10
C LEU A 456 18.28 -2.13 -29.81
N GLN A 457 18.85 -2.48 -28.66
CA GLN A 457 20.19 -2.06 -28.29
C GLN A 457 21.25 -2.77 -29.13
N MET A 458 21.06 -4.08 -29.38
CA MET A 458 21.92 -4.86 -30.27
C MET A 458 21.97 -4.27 -31.69
N LEU A 459 20.80 -3.99 -32.28
CA LEU A 459 20.71 -3.37 -33.59
C LEU A 459 21.48 -2.04 -33.61
N THR A 460 21.27 -1.18 -32.61
CA THR A 460 21.93 0.13 -32.54
C THR A 460 23.43 0.00 -32.29
N ALA A 461 23.87 -0.89 -31.42
CA ALA A 461 25.26 -1.11 -31.08
C ALA A 461 26.04 -1.67 -32.29
N THR A 462 25.48 -2.62 -33.03
CA THR A 462 26.09 -3.22 -34.22
C THR A 462 26.22 -2.19 -35.34
N VAL A 463 25.22 -1.34 -35.54
CA VAL A 463 25.30 -0.25 -36.51
C VAL A 463 26.37 0.77 -36.11
N LYS A 464 26.51 1.12 -34.85
CA LYS A 464 27.59 1.98 -34.35
C LYS A 464 28.98 1.37 -34.56
N LEU A 465 29.11 0.09 -34.24
CA LEU A 465 30.37 -0.66 -34.45
C LEU A 465 30.76 -0.65 -35.92
N PHE A 466 29.84 -0.94 -36.84
CA PHE A 466 30.06 -0.90 -38.27
C PHE A 466 30.50 0.47 -38.77
N LEU A 467 29.85 1.54 -38.32
CA LEU A 467 30.24 2.90 -38.74
C LEU A 467 31.64 3.31 -38.23
N LYS A 468 32.10 2.69 -37.14
CA LYS A 468 33.42 2.92 -36.57
C LYS A 468 34.51 1.97 -37.15
N ARG A 469 34.15 0.67 -37.39
CA ARG A 469 35.02 -0.38 -37.89
C ARG A 469 34.38 -1.12 -39.08
N PRO A 470 34.32 -0.55 -40.30
CA PRO A 470 33.56 -1.13 -41.41
C PRO A 470 34.16 -2.40 -41.99
N ALA A 471 35.47 -2.65 -41.83
CA ALA A 471 36.16 -3.75 -42.48
C ALA A 471 35.76 -5.14 -41.92
N ASP A 472 35.61 -5.27 -40.63
CA ASP A 472 35.47 -6.55 -39.93
C ASP A 472 33.99 -6.92 -39.60
N THR A 473 33.08 -5.92 -39.67
CA THR A 473 31.72 -6.04 -39.15
C THR A 473 30.60 -6.00 -40.20
N GLN A 474 30.94 -6.01 -41.51
CA GLN A 474 29.96 -5.92 -42.60
C GLN A 474 28.94 -7.06 -42.58
N LYS A 475 29.40 -8.29 -42.33
CA LYS A 475 28.50 -9.48 -42.24
C LYS A 475 27.55 -9.39 -41.05
N MET A 476 28.09 -9.03 -39.89
CA MET A 476 27.29 -8.91 -38.65
C MET A 476 26.16 -7.89 -38.79
N VAL A 477 26.39 -6.74 -39.42
CA VAL A 477 25.35 -5.73 -39.68
C VAL A 477 24.27 -6.26 -40.62
N GLN A 478 24.65 -7.00 -41.66
CA GLN A 478 23.69 -7.62 -42.60
C GLN A 478 22.79 -8.63 -41.86
N ASP A 479 23.41 -9.50 -41.06
CA ASP A 479 22.69 -10.52 -40.28
C ASP A 479 21.71 -9.87 -39.29
N VAL A 480 22.15 -8.89 -38.49
CA VAL A 480 21.28 -8.18 -37.53
C VAL A 480 20.14 -7.42 -38.21
N LEU A 481 20.41 -6.74 -39.36
CA LEU A 481 19.37 -6.04 -40.10
C LEU A 481 18.35 -7.01 -40.71
N THR A 482 18.79 -8.19 -41.12
CA THR A 482 17.90 -9.23 -41.65
C THR A 482 17.01 -9.78 -40.53
N LEU A 483 17.58 -10.16 -39.41
CA LEU A 483 16.84 -10.61 -38.21
C LEU A 483 15.83 -9.57 -37.71
N ALA A 484 16.24 -8.30 -37.67
CA ALA A 484 15.37 -7.22 -37.23
C ALA A 484 14.20 -6.92 -38.18
N THR A 485 14.40 -7.10 -39.52
CA THR A 485 13.41 -6.71 -40.52
C THR A 485 12.52 -7.84 -41.04
N GLN A 486 13.03 -9.08 -41.06
CA GLN A 486 12.33 -10.23 -41.66
C GLN A 486 11.76 -11.15 -40.60
N ASP A 487 12.47 -11.39 -39.50
CA ASP A 487 12.14 -12.42 -38.52
C ASP A 487 11.51 -11.85 -37.24
N SER A 488 11.46 -10.52 -37.06
CA SER A 488 10.91 -9.90 -35.86
C SER A 488 9.43 -9.53 -35.98
N ASP A 489 8.65 -9.90 -34.98
CA ASP A 489 7.26 -9.50 -34.80
C ASP A 489 7.10 -8.09 -34.20
N ASN A 490 8.18 -7.51 -33.63
CA ASN A 490 8.13 -6.20 -32.98
C ASN A 490 8.18 -5.07 -34.04
N PRO A 491 7.14 -4.20 -34.13
CA PRO A 491 7.09 -3.14 -35.12
C PRO A 491 8.18 -2.09 -34.91
N ASP A 492 8.55 -1.73 -33.65
CA ASP A 492 9.56 -0.72 -33.36
C ASP A 492 10.97 -1.20 -33.79
N LEU A 493 11.28 -2.48 -33.60
CA LEU A 493 12.55 -3.06 -34.01
C LEU A 493 12.63 -3.09 -35.53
N ARG A 494 11.57 -3.53 -36.22
CA ARG A 494 11.45 -3.61 -37.67
C ARG A 494 11.60 -2.23 -38.31
N ASP A 495 10.88 -1.23 -37.84
CA ASP A 495 10.93 0.14 -38.35
C ASP A 495 12.33 0.75 -38.18
N ARG A 496 12.96 0.56 -37.03
CA ARG A 496 14.33 1.00 -36.79
C ARG A 496 15.34 0.28 -37.68
N GLY A 497 15.15 -1.03 -37.90
CA GLY A 497 15.94 -1.83 -38.84
C GLY A 497 15.87 -1.26 -40.27
N TYR A 498 14.67 -0.97 -40.78
CA TYR A 498 14.49 -0.35 -42.09
C TYR A 498 15.08 1.05 -42.18
N ILE A 499 14.96 1.87 -41.14
CA ILE A 499 15.56 3.20 -41.11
C ILE A 499 17.08 3.10 -41.22
N TYR A 500 17.73 2.23 -40.44
CA TYR A 500 19.16 2.01 -40.50
C TYR A 500 19.61 1.44 -41.85
N TRP A 501 18.86 0.46 -42.39
CA TRP A 501 19.17 -0.10 -43.69
C TRP A 501 19.16 0.96 -44.78
N ARG A 502 18.10 1.77 -44.85
CA ARG A 502 18.01 2.86 -45.83
C ARG A 502 19.09 3.90 -45.63
N LEU A 503 19.35 4.29 -44.40
CA LEU A 503 20.35 5.30 -44.08
C LEU A 503 21.75 4.87 -44.49
N LEU A 504 22.13 3.63 -44.18
CA LEU A 504 23.42 3.02 -44.56
C LEU A 504 23.55 2.83 -46.09
N SER A 505 22.45 2.51 -46.79
CA SER A 505 22.46 2.28 -48.25
C SER A 505 22.47 3.55 -49.07
N THR A 506 21.82 4.62 -48.56
CA THR A 506 21.63 5.86 -49.34
C THR A 506 22.80 6.84 -49.15
N ASP A 507 23.21 7.10 -47.91
CA ASP A 507 24.26 8.04 -47.54
C ASP A 507 24.97 7.62 -46.25
N PRO A 508 26.09 6.88 -46.35
CA PRO A 508 26.86 6.44 -45.19
C PRO A 508 27.42 7.59 -44.34
N GLU A 509 27.71 8.76 -44.92
CA GLU A 509 28.21 9.91 -44.19
C GLU A 509 27.11 10.58 -43.35
N ALA A 510 25.88 10.68 -43.89
CA ALA A 510 24.72 11.12 -43.16
C ALA A 510 24.38 10.11 -42.02
N ALA A 511 24.48 8.80 -42.31
CA ALA A 511 24.34 7.76 -41.29
C ALA A 511 25.28 7.99 -40.10
N LYS A 512 26.55 8.30 -40.39
CA LYS A 512 27.60 8.58 -39.40
C LYS A 512 27.26 9.81 -38.54
N GLN A 513 26.81 10.88 -39.18
CA GLN A 513 26.41 12.12 -38.50
C GLN A 513 25.19 11.91 -37.59
N VAL A 514 24.21 11.08 -37.97
CA VAL A 514 22.99 10.81 -37.17
C VAL A 514 23.25 9.83 -36.06
N VAL A 515 23.83 8.66 -36.36
CA VAL A 515 23.99 7.56 -35.40
C VAL A 515 25.08 7.85 -34.37
N LEU A 516 26.16 8.49 -34.75
CA LEU A 516 27.27 8.86 -33.86
C LEU A 516 27.15 10.29 -33.30
N ALA A 517 26.02 10.96 -33.52
CA ALA A 517 25.77 12.29 -32.95
C ALA A 517 25.96 12.30 -31.43
N GLU A 518 26.42 13.40 -30.87
CA GLU A 518 26.53 13.60 -29.44
C GLU A 518 25.16 13.45 -28.76
N LYS A 519 25.13 12.71 -27.69
CA LYS A 519 23.88 12.45 -26.92
C LYS A 519 23.65 13.56 -25.89
N PRO A 520 22.42 13.96 -25.61
CA PRO A 520 22.14 14.89 -24.53
C PRO A 520 22.60 14.32 -23.19
N ASN A 521 23.25 15.16 -22.39
CA ASN A 521 23.77 14.78 -21.10
C ASN A 521 22.63 14.58 -20.10
N ILE A 522 22.72 13.57 -19.24
CA ILE A 522 21.81 13.38 -18.11
C ILE A 522 22.07 14.49 -17.09
N SER A 523 21.00 15.14 -16.60
CA SER A 523 21.06 16.12 -15.52
C SER A 523 20.38 15.59 -14.26
N ASP A 524 20.72 16.16 -13.08
CA ASP A 524 20.05 15.83 -11.81
C ASP A 524 18.56 16.25 -11.81
N ASP A 525 18.22 17.24 -12.63
CA ASP A 525 16.85 17.74 -12.78
C ASP A 525 15.86 16.69 -13.31
N THR A 526 16.35 15.68 -14.02
CA THR A 526 15.55 14.56 -14.53
C THR A 526 14.84 13.78 -13.39
N PHE A 527 15.41 13.80 -12.19
CA PHE A 527 14.88 13.10 -11.00
C PHE A 527 14.10 14.00 -10.02
N SER A 528 13.97 15.29 -10.34
CA SER A 528 13.21 16.25 -9.52
C SER A 528 11.81 16.45 -10.06
N LEU A 529 10.88 16.77 -9.14
CA LEU A 529 9.52 17.13 -9.53
C LEU A 529 9.52 18.46 -10.28
N ASP A 530 8.60 18.62 -11.21
CA ASP A 530 8.37 19.91 -11.86
C ASP A 530 8.11 20.98 -10.80
N PRO A 531 8.74 22.18 -10.91
CA PRO A 531 8.59 23.23 -9.92
C PRO A 531 7.13 23.63 -9.63
N SER A 532 6.26 23.62 -10.64
CA SER A 532 4.84 23.94 -10.46
C SER A 532 4.12 22.86 -9.64
N VAL A 533 4.38 21.60 -9.92
CA VAL A 533 3.84 20.46 -9.16
C VAL A 533 4.40 20.45 -7.74
N LEU A 534 5.68 20.76 -7.57
CA LEU A 534 6.29 20.84 -6.24
C LEU A 534 5.64 21.93 -5.38
N ASP A 535 5.38 23.11 -5.95
CA ASP A 535 4.72 24.21 -5.23
C ASP A 535 3.27 23.86 -4.85
N GLU A 536 2.56 23.19 -5.73
CA GLU A 536 1.21 22.65 -5.43
C GLU A 536 1.28 21.63 -4.28
N LEU A 537 2.19 20.65 -4.35
CA LEU A 537 2.36 19.64 -3.29
C LEU A 537 2.79 20.23 -1.95
N ILE A 538 3.60 21.29 -1.95
CA ILE A 538 3.98 22.02 -0.73
C ILE A 538 2.75 22.67 -0.07
N SER A 539 1.81 23.18 -0.86
CA SER A 539 0.56 23.72 -0.33
C SER A 539 -0.32 22.64 0.30
N HIS A 540 -0.12 21.37 -0.10
CA HIS A 540 -0.83 20.20 0.38
C HIS A 540 -0.01 19.33 1.38
N LEU A 541 1.03 19.89 2.02
CA LEU A 541 1.75 19.19 3.10
C LEU A 541 0.77 18.70 4.17
N SER A 542 1.09 17.58 4.80
CA SER A 542 0.27 16.85 5.78
C SER A 542 -1.04 16.22 5.23
N THR A 543 -1.26 16.23 3.92
CA THR A 543 -2.39 15.58 3.25
C THR A 543 -1.97 14.34 2.45
N LEU A 544 -2.94 13.59 1.90
CA LEU A 544 -2.68 12.44 1.04
C LEU A 544 -1.90 12.81 -0.24
N ALA A 545 -2.10 14.01 -0.79
CA ALA A 545 -1.36 14.50 -1.94
C ALA A 545 0.17 14.50 -1.69
N ALA A 546 0.57 14.96 -0.50
CA ALA A 546 1.97 14.94 -0.09
C ALA A 546 2.53 13.53 0.17
N ILE A 547 1.67 12.55 0.48
CA ILE A 547 2.08 11.16 0.65
C ILE A 547 2.24 10.47 -0.70
N TYR A 548 1.29 10.65 -1.63
CA TYR A 548 1.35 10.07 -2.98
C TYR A 548 2.32 10.80 -3.92
N HIS A 549 2.75 12.01 -3.59
CA HIS A 549 3.47 12.93 -4.48
C HIS A 549 2.74 13.15 -5.81
N LYS A 550 1.42 13.23 -5.74
CA LYS A 550 0.54 13.49 -6.88
C LYS A 550 -0.43 14.63 -6.54
N PRO A 551 -0.73 15.53 -7.48
CA PRO A 551 -1.73 16.55 -7.27
C PRO A 551 -3.09 15.94 -6.87
N PRO A 552 -3.89 16.61 -6.02
CA PRO A 552 -5.20 16.09 -5.61
C PRO A 552 -6.13 15.76 -6.78
N SER A 553 -6.06 16.51 -7.87
CA SER A 553 -6.84 16.31 -9.09
C SER A 553 -6.66 14.95 -9.75
N THR A 554 -5.56 14.25 -9.46
CA THR A 554 -5.28 12.93 -10.07
C THR A 554 -5.99 11.77 -9.38
N PHE A 555 -6.47 11.93 -8.15
CA PHE A 555 -7.08 10.85 -7.36
C PHE A 555 -8.36 11.26 -6.61
N VAL A 556 -8.77 12.53 -6.71
CA VAL A 556 -10.06 13.01 -6.21
C VAL A 556 -10.94 13.36 -7.40
N SER A 557 -11.98 12.56 -7.63
CA SER A 557 -13.01 12.83 -8.62
C SER A 557 -14.16 13.61 -7.97
N GLY A 558 -14.51 14.77 -8.51
CA GLY A 558 -15.61 15.60 -8.04
C GLY A 558 -15.33 17.10 -8.15
N VAL A 559 -16.29 17.93 -7.75
CA VAL A 559 -16.24 19.40 -7.85
C VAL A 559 -15.02 20.00 -7.12
N ARG A 560 -14.56 19.34 -6.05
CA ARG A 560 -13.38 19.74 -5.24
C ARG A 560 -12.06 19.77 -6.03
N GLY A 561 -11.95 19.02 -7.13
CA GLY A 561 -10.74 18.97 -7.98
C GLY A 561 -10.71 20.01 -9.11
N LYS A 562 -11.84 20.66 -9.43
CA LYS A 562 -11.94 21.56 -10.59
C LYS A 562 -11.56 23.02 -10.31
N ILE A 563 -11.55 23.46 -9.06
CA ILE A 563 -11.30 24.86 -8.71
C ILE A 563 -9.80 25.21 -8.72
N ALA A 564 -8.91 24.26 -8.53
CA ALA A 564 -7.46 24.51 -8.57
C ALA A 564 -6.88 24.74 -9.97
N THR A 565 -7.65 24.50 -11.05
CA THR A 565 -7.18 24.63 -12.44
C THR A 565 -7.78 25.81 -13.21
N LEU A 566 -8.57 26.68 -12.58
CA LEU A 566 -9.20 27.81 -13.25
C LEU A 566 -8.34 29.08 -13.24
N GLY A 567 -7.20 29.00 -13.94
CA GLY A 567 -6.67 30.14 -14.65
C GLY A 567 -6.94 29.97 -16.17
N GLY A 568 -8.19 30.04 -16.61
CA GLY A 568 -8.48 30.12 -18.04
C GLY A 568 -9.64 29.24 -18.53
N GLY A 569 -10.79 29.90 -18.82
CA GLY A 569 -11.75 29.35 -19.78
C GLY A 569 -12.95 28.60 -19.19
N ARG A 570 -14.04 29.30 -19.07
CA ARG A 570 -15.37 28.82 -18.75
C ARG A 570 -15.86 27.86 -19.85
N VAL A 571 -16.31 26.69 -19.48
CA VAL A 571 -17.19 25.86 -20.31
C VAL A 571 -18.43 25.57 -19.46
N ASP A 572 -19.53 26.14 -19.86
CA ASP A 572 -20.86 25.86 -19.31
C ASP A 572 -21.22 24.42 -19.74
N LEU A 573 -21.57 23.59 -18.78
CA LEU A 573 -22.23 22.31 -18.99
C LEU A 573 -23.54 22.35 -18.20
N ASP A 574 -24.61 22.42 -18.93
CA ASP A 574 -25.97 22.24 -18.43
C ASP A 574 -26.15 20.87 -17.83
N ASP A 575 -26.85 20.83 -16.69
CA ASP A 575 -27.33 19.62 -16.03
C ASP A 575 -28.34 18.91 -16.92
N ASP A 576 -28.11 17.62 -17.16
CA ASP A 576 -29.20 16.66 -17.40
C ASP A 576 -28.83 15.34 -16.75
N ASP A 577 -29.66 14.93 -15.81
CA ASP A 577 -29.72 13.59 -15.22
C ASP A 577 -29.90 12.55 -16.30
N ASP A 578 -29.05 11.52 -16.38
CA ASP A 578 -29.55 10.16 -16.57
C ASP A 578 -28.49 9.06 -16.34
N GLU A 579 -28.98 7.89 -16.03
CA GLU A 579 -28.34 6.66 -15.64
C GLU A 579 -27.34 6.10 -16.68
N GLY A 580 -26.31 5.51 -16.14
CA GLY A 580 -25.58 4.33 -16.62
C GLY A 580 -25.38 4.13 -18.12
N GLY A 581 -24.15 4.34 -18.62
CA GLY A 581 -23.80 3.91 -19.96
C GLY A 581 -22.33 4.15 -20.30
N ILE A 582 -21.61 3.06 -20.43
CA ILE A 582 -20.28 3.02 -21.03
C ILE A 582 -20.35 3.59 -22.45
N VAL A 583 -19.67 4.70 -22.72
CA VAL A 583 -19.53 5.21 -24.10
C VAL A 583 -18.17 4.82 -24.66
N ARG A 584 -18.22 3.98 -25.67
CA ARG A 584 -17.11 3.68 -26.58
C ARG A 584 -16.87 4.90 -27.47
N SER A 585 -15.60 5.27 -27.62
CA SER A 585 -15.16 6.24 -28.64
C SER A 585 -14.98 5.53 -29.98
N GLU A 586 -15.94 5.72 -30.88
CA GLU A 586 -15.75 5.56 -32.32
C GLU A 586 -16.60 6.62 -33.04
N ASP A 587 -16.04 7.17 -34.15
CA ASP A 587 -16.64 8.09 -35.13
C ASP A 587 -16.50 9.60 -34.87
N MET A 588 -15.46 10.14 -35.49
CA MET A 588 -15.55 11.44 -36.24
C MET A 588 -14.52 11.47 -37.36
N ILE A 589 -14.91 11.02 -38.52
CA ILE A 589 -14.38 11.45 -39.84
C ILE A 589 -15.49 12.20 -40.55
N GLY A 590 -15.23 13.43 -40.96
CA GLY A 590 -16.14 14.19 -41.88
C GLY A 590 -15.82 15.65 -42.00
N ASP A 591 -14.98 15.94 -42.93
CA ASP A 591 -15.01 16.90 -44.06
C ASP A 591 -15.00 18.43 -43.82
N ALA A 592 -13.87 18.97 -44.34
CA ALA A 592 -13.66 20.12 -45.20
C ALA A 592 -14.19 21.54 -44.93
N GLY A 593 -13.25 22.48 -44.92
CA GLY A 593 -13.51 23.87 -45.24
C GLY A 593 -12.50 24.87 -44.71
N GLY A 594 -11.50 25.21 -45.53
CA GLY A 594 -10.30 25.96 -45.20
C GLY A 594 -10.47 27.39 -44.70
N THR A 595 -9.47 27.82 -44.00
CA THR A 595 -8.77 29.13 -44.14
C THR A 595 -7.41 29.06 -43.46
N GLN A 596 -6.40 29.54 -44.23
CA GLN A 596 -4.99 29.59 -43.81
C GLN A 596 -4.77 30.55 -42.63
N ALA A 597 -4.15 30.05 -41.59
CA ALA A 597 -3.43 30.87 -40.61
C ALA A 597 -2.06 30.23 -40.35
N ALA A 598 -1.04 31.07 -40.16
CA ALA A 598 0.37 30.74 -40.07
C ALA A 598 0.73 29.71 -38.99
N PRO A 599 1.81 28.92 -39.15
CA PRO A 599 2.15 27.83 -38.24
C PRO A 599 2.68 28.37 -36.91
N PRO A 600 2.29 27.76 -35.80
CA PRO A 600 2.93 28.01 -34.50
C PRO A 600 4.32 27.36 -34.44
N PRO A 601 5.22 27.85 -33.55
CA PRO A 601 6.59 27.34 -33.46
C PRO A 601 6.59 25.90 -32.98
N VAL A 602 7.47 25.10 -33.58
CA VAL A 602 7.68 23.67 -33.28
C VAL A 602 8.08 23.51 -31.82
N PRO A 603 7.36 22.69 -31.02
CA PRO A 603 7.87 22.33 -29.71
C PRO A 603 9.08 21.43 -29.84
N ALA A 604 10.10 21.67 -29.02
CA ALA A 604 11.26 20.83 -28.87
C ALA A 604 10.84 19.38 -28.54
N PRO A 605 11.58 18.38 -29.05
CA PRO A 605 11.21 16.98 -28.82
C PRO A 605 11.23 16.67 -27.34
N ALA A 606 10.12 16.14 -26.84
CA ALA A 606 10.01 15.60 -25.50
C ALA A 606 11.04 14.46 -25.38
N VAL A 607 11.93 14.59 -24.41
CA VAL A 607 12.83 13.52 -23.99
C VAL A 607 11.93 12.45 -23.39
N VAL A 608 11.79 11.32 -24.06
CA VAL A 608 11.07 10.15 -23.55
C VAL A 608 11.90 9.60 -22.38
N ASP A 609 11.36 9.74 -21.18
CA ASP A 609 11.92 9.15 -19.97
C ASP A 609 11.66 7.64 -20.00
N LEU A 610 12.63 6.88 -20.48
CA LEU A 610 12.61 5.41 -20.54
C LEU A 610 12.62 4.73 -19.15
N LEU A 611 12.77 5.50 -18.07
CA LEU A 611 12.81 5.00 -16.69
C LEU A 611 11.44 5.14 -15.96
N GLY A 612 10.54 5.99 -16.45
CA GLY A 612 9.22 6.21 -15.85
C GLY A 612 8.18 5.15 -16.21
N ASP A 613 8.27 4.59 -17.42
CA ASP A 613 7.26 3.65 -17.95
C ASP A 613 7.42 2.19 -17.47
N LEU A 614 8.55 1.85 -16.84
CA LEU A 614 8.80 0.47 -16.37
C LEU A 614 8.22 0.16 -14.99
N MET A 615 7.65 1.15 -14.29
CA MET A 615 7.08 0.98 -12.93
C MET A 615 5.55 1.02 -12.87
N GLY A 616 4.86 1.03 -14.01
CA GLY A 616 3.39 1.12 -14.10
C GLY A 616 2.78 0.00 -14.94
N GLY A 617 3.11 -1.27 -14.68
CA GLY A 617 2.44 -2.42 -15.28
C GLY A 617 1.27 -2.89 -14.44
N GLY A 618 0.08 -2.42 -14.70
CA GLY A 618 -1.18 -2.98 -14.22
C GLY A 618 -2.15 -3.13 -15.39
N ASP A 619 -2.41 -4.38 -15.70
CA ASP A 619 -3.57 -4.96 -16.37
C ASP A 619 -4.46 -4.09 -17.27
N ASP A 620 -4.52 -4.46 -18.55
CA ASP A 620 -5.76 -4.79 -19.27
C ASP A 620 -5.47 -4.94 -20.77
N LEU A 621 -5.32 -6.16 -21.24
CA LEU A 621 -5.52 -6.51 -22.66
C LEU A 621 -6.35 -7.79 -22.76
N ALA A 622 -7.60 -7.61 -23.12
CA ALA A 622 -8.48 -8.69 -23.57
C ALA A 622 -8.05 -9.19 -24.95
N PRO A 623 -8.13 -10.48 -25.23
CA PRO A 623 -7.72 -11.05 -26.53
C PRO A 623 -8.81 -10.91 -27.59
N ALA A 624 -8.40 -10.54 -28.80
CA ALA A 624 -9.22 -10.57 -30.00
C ALA A 624 -9.32 -12.02 -30.54
N PRO A 625 -10.42 -12.37 -31.24
CA PRO A 625 -10.73 -13.75 -31.61
C PRO A 625 -9.98 -14.21 -32.86
N ALA A 626 -9.56 -15.50 -32.84
CA ALA A 626 -8.93 -16.21 -33.93
C ALA A 626 -9.93 -16.66 -35.00
N PRO A 627 -9.53 -16.71 -36.30
CA PRO A 627 -10.32 -17.36 -37.34
C PRO A 627 -10.05 -18.86 -37.39
N ALA A 628 -11.12 -19.58 -37.68
CA ALA A 628 -11.19 -21.05 -37.78
C ALA A 628 -10.56 -21.62 -39.04
N GLY A 629 -10.02 -22.80 -38.93
CA GLY A 629 -10.10 -23.83 -39.98
C GLY A 629 -8.82 -24.46 -40.42
N GLY A 630 -8.72 -25.79 -40.24
CA GLY A 630 -7.86 -26.67 -41.00
C GLY A 630 -7.28 -27.84 -40.20
N ALA A 631 -7.93 -29.00 -40.32
CA ALA A 631 -7.52 -30.26 -39.70
C ALA A 631 -6.37 -30.95 -40.44
N PRO A 632 -5.66 -31.89 -39.77
CA PRO A 632 -4.42 -32.50 -40.22
C PRO A 632 -4.65 -33.85 -40.97
N PRO A 633 -3.61 -34.45 -41.50
CA PRO A 633 -3.58 -35.92 -41.45
C PRO A 633 -2.28 -36.50 -40.84
N PRO A 634 -2.27 -37.82 -40.55
CA PRO A 634 -1.37 -38.42 -39.58
C PRO A 634 -0.21 -39.18 -40.26
N GLY A 635 0.79 -39.55 -39.49
CA GLY A 635 1.73 -40.55 -39.90
C GLY A 635 3.04 -40.67 -39.11
N MET A 636 3.08 -41.66 -38.31
CA MET A 636 4.03 -42.76 -38.15
C MET A 636 5.54 -42.54 -37.99
N GLY A 637 6.01 -43.19 -36.92
CA GLY A 637 7.24 -43.99 -36.89
C GLY A 637 8.39 -43.31 -36.18
N GLY A 638 8.90 -43.75 -35.10
CA GLY A 638 9.44 -45.04 -34.78
C GLY A 638 10.93 -44.92 -34.56
N GLY A 639 11.42 -45.28 -33.37
CA GLY A 639 12.71 -45.91 -33.25
C GLY A 639 13.81 -45.29 -32.38
N LEU A 640 13.96 -45.86 -31.17
CA LEU A 640 15.20 -46.38 -30.55
C LEU A 640 16.49 -45.55 -30.49
N MET A 641 16.93 -45.36 -29.31
CA MET A 641 18.25 -45.58 -28.64
C MET A 641 18.35 -44.52 -27.51
N GLY A 642 18.56 -44.74 -26.27
CA GLY A 642 19.24 -45.75 -25.48
C GLY A 642 20.46 -45.18 -24.83
N GLY A 643 20.36 -44.84 -23.53
CA GLY A 643 21.46 -45.02 -22.59
C GLY A 643 22.33 -43.84 -22.22
N LEU A 644 22.40 -43.62 -20.94
CA LEU A 644 23.36 -42.92 -20.11
C LEU A 644 22.89 -41.62 -19.48
N ASP A 645 22.15 -41.78 -18.38
CA ASP A 645 22.13 -40.83 -17.28
C ASP A 645 21.74 -41.55 -15.97
N ASP A 646 22.67 -42.34 -15.49
CA ASP A 646 22.71 -42.80 -14.10
C ASP A 646 24.03 -42.33 -13.51
N LEU A 647 24.03 -41.16 -12.90
CA LEU A 647 24.95 -40.82 -11.80
C LEU A 647 24.72 -39.40 -11.29
N PHE A 648 23.62 -39.15 -10.60
CA PHE A 648 23.55 -38.15 -9.51
C PHE A 648 22.13 -38.22 -8.91
N GLY A 649 21.96 -39.16 -7.96
CA GLY A 649 20.72 -39.36 -7.24
C GLY A 649 20.51 -38.25 -6.17
N GLY A 650 19.54 -37.41 -6.40
CA GLY A 650 18.79 -36.71 -5.35
C GLY A 650 17.42 -37.39 -5.27
N PRO A 651 16.76 -37.48 -4.11
CA PRO A 651 15.53 -38.23 -3.94
C PRO A 651 14.39 -37.59 -4.74
N ALA A 652 13.91 -38.32 -5.72
CA ALA A 652 12.75 -37.98 -6.52
C ALA A 652 11.50 -37.84 -5.66
N ALA A 653 10.76 -36.76 -5.86
CA ALA A 653 9.40 -36.63 -5.36
C ALA A 653 8.53 -37.76 -5.86
N PRO A 654 7.63 -38.33 -5.05
CA PRO A 654 6.76 -39.43 -5.48
C PRO A 654 5.81 -38.94 -6.58
N PRO A 655 5.43 -39.82 -7.54
CA PRO A 655 4.54 -39.48 -8.62
C PRO A 655 3.14 -39.11 -8.09
N PRO A 656 2.40 -38.21 -8.76
CA PRO A 656 1.08 -37.79 -8.33
C PRO A 656 0.13 -39.00 -8.34
N SER A 657 -0.38 -39.33 -7.16
CA SER A 657 -1.37 -40.38 -7.00
C SER A 657 -2.71 -39.92 -7.54
N SER A 658 -3.29 -40.62 -8.51
CA SER A 658 -4.71 -40.58 -8.82
C SER A 658 -5.49 -41.24 -7.67
N GLY A 659 -5.61 -40.52 -6.55
CA GLY A 659 -6.23 -41.03 -5.32
C GLY A 659 -7.30 -40.05 -4.84
N GLY A 660 -8.43 -40.59 -4.39
CA GLY A 660 -9.53 -39.82 -3.83
C GLY A 660 -9.11 -38.96 -2.64
N ALA A 661 -9.94 -37.99 -2.29
CA ALA A 661 -9.70 -37.06 -1.18
C ALA A 661 -9.31 -37.80 0.11
N PRO A 662 -8.32 -37.31 0.87
CA PRO A 662 -7.92 -37.92 2.14
C PRO A 662 -9.08 -37.91 3.15
N PRO A 663 -9.12 -38.85 4.11
CA PRO A 663 -10.15 -38.88 5.12
C PRO A 663 -10.15 -37.57 5.93
N GLY A 664 -11.31 -36.94 6.04
CA GLY A 664 -11.47 -35.65 6.72
C GLY A 664 -11.49 -34.41 5.83
N ALA A 665 -11.26 -34.57 4.51
CA ALA A 665 -11.34 -33.44 3.59
C ALA A 665 -12.78 -32.90 3.47
N LYS A 666 -12.91 -31.58 3.65
CA LYS A 666 -14.18 -30.85 3.55
C LYS A 666 -14.31 -30.19 2.19
N LEU A 667 -15.53 -30.07 1.70
CA LEU A 667 -15.83 -29.28 0.51
C LEU A 667 -15.74 -27.80 0.86
N VAL A 668 -14.72 -27.10 0.35
CA VAL A 668 -14.45 -25.68 0.63
C VAL A 668 -14.84 -24.77 -0.53
N LEU A 669 -14.80 -25.28 -1.76
CA LEU A 669 -15.30 -24.60 -2.95
C LEU A 669 -16.18 -25.58 -3.75
N PRO A 670 -17.51 -25.39 -3.79
CA PRO A 670 -18.38 -26.22 -4.61
C PRO A 670 -18.34 -25.81 -6.08
N ALA A 671 -18.66 -26.73 -6.98
CA ALA A 671 -18.50 -26.58 -8.44
C ALA A 671 -19.32 -25.41 -9.04
N ASP A 672 -20.48 -25.08 -8.45
CA ASP A 672 -21.33 -23.95 -8.85
C ASP A 672 -20.65 -22.57 -8.61
N ARG A 673 -19.85 -22.45 -7.56
CA ARG A 673 -19.08 -21.24 -7.22
C ARG A 673 -17.69 -21.23 -7.83
N GLY A 674 -17.20 -22.41 -8.29
CA GLY A 674 -15.90 -22.62 -8.88
C GLY A 674 -15.91 -22.69 -10.41
N ASP A 675 -16.98 -22.27 -11.09
CA ASP A 675 -17.12 -22.37 -12.56
C ASP A 675 -16.82 -23.78 -13.09
N GLY A 676 -17.32 -24.82 -12.40
CA GLY A 676 -17.04 -26.21 -12.67
C GLY A 676 -15.84 -26.81 -11.94
N MET A 677 -14.99 -26.00 -11.30
CA MET A 677 -13.92 -26.49 -10.43
C MET A 677 -14.46 -26.71 -9.01
N GLN A 678 -14.20 -27.88 -8.45
CA GLN A 678 -14.56 -28.21 -7.06
C GLN A 678 -13.28 -28.44 -6.26
N ILE A 679 -13.17 -27.85 -5.06
CA ILE A 679 -12.03 -28.04 -4.17
C ILE A 679 -12.51 -28.62 -2.84
N LYS A 680 -11.87 -29.75 -2.45
CA LYS A 680 -11.94 -30.31 -1.11
C LYS A 680 -10.59 -30.09 -0.44
N SER A 681 -10.56 -29.70 0.85
CA SER A 681 -9.31 -29.50 1.59
C SER A 681 -9.38 -30.00 3.02
N CYS A 682 -8.23 -30.30 3.58
CA CYS A 682 -8.01 -30.55 5.00
C CYS A 682 -6.55 -30.23 5.38
N PHE A 683 -6.35 -29.84 6.64
CA PHE A 683 -5.03 -29.68 7.19
C PHE A 683 -4.54 -31.00 7.78
N VAL A 684 -3.29 -31.37 7.51
CA VAL A 684 -2.67 -32.63 7.93
C VAL A 684 -1.20 -32.38 8.29
N LYS A 685 -0.63 -33.25 9.10
CA LYS A 685 0.84 -33.30 9.29
C LYS A 685 1.43 -34.34 8.35
N ASP A 686 2.54 -33.98 7.67
CA ASP A 686 3.28 -34.92 6.85
C ASP A 686 4.08 -35.92 7.72
N PRO A 687 4.67 -36.98 7.15
CA PRO A 687 5.47 -37.93 7.90
C PRO A 687 6.68 -37.32 8.62
N GLN A 688 7.08 -36.10 8.25
CA GLN A 688 8.15 -35.32 8.87
C GLN A 688 7.64 -34.38 9.99
N GLY A 689 6.33 -34.39 10.26
CA GLY A 689 5.70 -33.55 11.28
C GLY A 689 5.40 -32.12 10.84
N ARG A 690 5.62 -31.74 9.57
CA ARG A 690 5.32 -30.41 9.05
C ARG A 690 3.82 -30.28 8.78
N LEU A 691 3.26 -29.11 9.10
CA LEU A 691 1.88 -28.81 8.80
C LEU A 691 1.72 -28.58 7.28
N CYS A 692 0.80 -29.30 6.67
CA CYS A 692 0.47 -29.20 5.26
C CYS A 692 -1.04 -29.01 5.06
N GLN A 693 -1.45 -28.36 3.98
CA GLN A 693 -2.83 -28.40 3.53
C GLN A 693 -2.94 -29.30 2.30
N SER A 694 -3.83 -30.26 2.36
CA SER A 694 -4.17 -31.15 1.24
C SER A 694 -5.26 -30.48 0.41
N TYR A 695 -5.04 -30.38 -0.89
CA TYR A 695 -6.00 -29.89 -1.86
C TYR A 695 -6.38 -31.03 -2.82
N THR A 696 -7.65 -31.36 -2.88
CA THR A 696 -8.19 -32.22 -3.93
C THR A 696 -9.01 -31.35 -4.87
N VAL A 697 -8.53 -31.18 -6.08
CA VAL A 697 -9.15 -30.37 -7.12
C VAL A 697 -9.83 -31.30 -8.12
N GLU A 698 -11.13 -31.14 -8.31
CA GLU A 698 -11.95 -31.89 -9.29
C GLU A 698 -12.40 -30.92 -10.39
N ASN A 699 -12.17 -31.27 -11.64
CA ASN A 699 -12.61 -30.47 -12.78
C ASN A 699 -13.93 -31.02 -13.35
N ASN A 700 -15.04 -30.44 -12.91
CA ASN A 700 -16.38 -30.75 -13.41
C ASN A 700 -16.82 -29.78 -14.53
N GLY A 701 -15.91 -28.92 -15.00
CA GLY A 701 -16.14 -27.96 -16.09
C GLY A 701 -15.78 -28.53 -17.46
N GLY A 702 -15.94 -27.70 -18.49
CA GLY A 702 -15.62 -28.05 -19.87
C GLY A 702 -14.23 -27.68 -20.37
N VAL A 703 -13.43 -26.98 -19.54
CA VAL A 703 -12.11 -26.43 -19.92
C VAL A 703 -11.00 -27.06 -19.07
N PRO A 704 -9.85 -27.41 -19.64
CA PRO A 704 -8.70 -27.89 -18.86
C PRO A 704 -8.23 -26.80 -17.87
N LEU A 705 -7.96 -27.19 -16.63
CA LEU A 705 -7.48 -26.29 -15.57
C LEU A 705 -5.96 -26.42 -15.43
N SER A 706 -5.25 -25.28 -15.35
CA SER A 706 -3.79 -25.21 -15.24
C SER A 706 -3.34 -23.95 -14.50
N GLY A 707 -2.04 -23.79 -14.24
CA GLY A 707 -1.47 -22.58 -13.66
C GLY A 707 -1.92 -22.32 -12.23
N PHE A 708 -2.00 -23.37 -11.40
CA PHE A 708 -2.47 -23.26 -10.03
C PHE A 708 -1.47 -22.50 -9.15
N ALA A 709 -1.99 -21.53 -8.40
CA ALA A 709 -1.27 -20.83 -7.34
C ALA A 709 -2.20 -20.63 -6.13
N VAL A 710 -1.62 -20.59 -4.93
CA VAL A 710 -2.38 -20.42 -3.68
C VAL A 710 -1.80 -19.32 -2.84
N GLN A 711 -2.67 -18.49 -2.25
CA GLN A 711 -2.30 -17.41 -1.35
C GLN A 711 -3.23 -17.40 -0.14
N TYR A 712 -2.64 -17.18 1.04
CA TYR A 712 -3.38 -17.05 2.29
C TYR A 712 -3.44 -15.59 2.70
N ASN A 713 -4.57 -15.18 3.23
CA ASN A 713 -4.69 -13.88 3.90
C ASN A 713 -4.02 -13.93 5.29
N LYS A 714 -3.77 -12.78 5.90
CA LYS A 714 -3.30 -12.72 7.29
C LYS A 714 -4.24 -13.53 8.16
N ASN A 715 -3.72 -14.39 9.01
CA ASN A 715 -4.50 -15.32 9.82
C ASN A 715 -3.95 -15.47 11.24
N THR A 716 -4.78 -16.03 12.12
CA THR A 716 -4.45 -16.19 13.55
C THR A 716 -3.12 -16.92 13.78
N PHE A 717 -2.79 -17.90 12.95
CA PHE A 717 -1.61 -18.73 13.11
C PHE A 717 -0.36 -18.19 12.41
N GLY A 718 -0.50 -17.12 11.61
CA GLY A 718 0.58 -16.61 10.76
C GLY A 718 1.06 -17.62 9.71
N LEU A 719 0.16 -18.53 9.26
CA LEU A 719 0.48 -19.55 8.29
C LEU A 719 0.51 -18.99 6.87
N LEU A 720 1.57 -19.32 6.15
CA LEU A 720 1.73 -19.03 4.72
C LEU A 720 2.16 -20.30 3.99
N PRO A 721 1.77 -20.51 2.71
CA PRO A 721 2.33 -21.54 1.88
C PRO A 721 3.81 -21.30 1.64
N GLU A 722 4.61 -22.35 1.47
CA GLU A 722 6.06 -22.28 1.21
C GLU A 722 6.37 -21.32 0.04
N SER A 723 5.57 -21.38 -1.02
CA SER A 723 5.53 -20.39 -2.11
C SER A 723 4.13 -20.32 -2.72
N PRO A 724 3.73 -19.18 -3.31
CA PRO A 724 2.44 -19.06 -4.01
C PRO A 724 2.27 -20.08 -5.16
N GLY A 725 3.36 -20.43 -5.85
CA GLY A 725 3.39 -21.41 -6.95
C GLY A 725 3.36 -22.86 -6.49
N LYS A 726 3.53 -23.14 -5.20
CA LYS A 726 3.68 -24.52 -4.69
C LYS A 726 2.50 -25.44 -5.02
N LEU A 727 1.29 -24.89 -5.07
CA LEU A 727 0.10 -25.67 -5.48
C LEU A 727 0.22 -26.18 -6.93
N GLY A 728 0.77 -25.38 -7.84
CA GLY A 728 1.03 -25.79 -9.22
C GLY A 728 2.14 -26.85 -9.36
N GLU A 729 3.12 -26.87 -8.44
CA GLU A 729 4.19 -27.88 -8.42
C GLU A 729 3.71 -29.23 -7.92
N VAL A 730 2.74 -29.27 -6.99
CA VAL A 730 2.23 -30.49 -6.38
C VAL A 730 1.00 -31.06 -7.09
N LEU A 731 0.35 -30.29 -7.95
CA LEU A 731 -0.73 -30.73 -8.83
C LEU A 731 -0.18 -31.03 -10.25
N PRO A 732 -0.87 -31.87 -11.06
CA PRO A 732 -0.51 -32.02 -12.45
C PRO A 732 -0.53 -30.70 -13.22
N ALA A 733 0.32 -30.57 -14.24
CA ALA A 733 0.38 -29.34 -15.06
C ALA A 733 -0.98 -28.95 -15.67
N GLN A 734 -1.83 -29.93 -15.94
CA GLN A 734 -3.22 -29.73 -16.39
C GLN A 734 -4.14 -30.78 -15.77
N ILE A 735 -5.34 -30.36 -15.38
CA ILE A 735 -6.43 -31.26 -14.93
C ILE A 735 -7.54 -31.20 -15.99
N MET A 736 -7.72 -32.27 -16.73
CA MET A 736 -8.69 -32.37 -17.80
C MET A 736 -10.13 -32.42 -17.24
N PRO A 737 -11.15 -32.07 -18.03
CA PRO A 737 -12.56 -32.27 -17.66
C PRO A 737 -12.85 -33.70 -17.20
N GLY A 738 -13.53 -33.82 -16.05
CA GLY A 738 -13.85 -35.10 -15.41
C GLY A 738 -12.71 -35.76 -14.62
N GLN A 739 -11.53 -35.12 -14.55
CA GLN A 739 -10.39 -35.60 -13.75
C GLN A 739 -10.32 -34.93 -12.38
N SER A 740 -9.71 -35.61 -11.43
CA SER A 740 -9.36 -35.07 -10.10
C SER A 740 -7.88 -35.29 -9.81
N ALA A 741 -7.30 -34.35 -9.05
CA ALA A 741 -5.93 -34.43 -8.58
C ALA A 741 -5.82 -33.94 -7.13
N THR A 742 -4.90 -34.56 -6.37
CA THR A 742 -4.65 -34.22 -4.98
C THR A 742 -3.20 -33.83 -4.81
N GLY A 743 -2.94 -32.68 -4.14
CA GLY A 743 -1.63 -32.17 -3.83
C GLY A 743 -1.52 -31.73 -2.36
N LEU A 744 -0.33 -31.85 -1.77
CA LEU A 744 -0.02 -31.42 -0.41
C LEU A 744 0.84 -30.16 -0.49
N VAL A 745 0.36 -29.06 0.05
CA VAL A 745 1.08 -27.76 0.15
C VAL A 745 1.64 -27.60 1.55
N PRO A 746 2.98 -27.59 1.74
CA PRO A 746 3.60 -27.30 3.01
C PRO A 746 3.33 -25.87 3.48
N LEU A 747 3.11 -25.69 4.79
CA LEU A 747 2.80 -24.42 5.40
C LEU A 747 3.90 -24.02 6.40
N MET A 748 4.23 -22.74 6.39
CA MET A 748 5.20 -22.15 7.31
C MET A 748 4.55 -21.09 8.19
N PRO A 749 4.81 -21.06 9.52
CA PRO A 749 4.29 -20.05 10.43
C PRO A 749 5.17 -18.80 10.45
N THR A 750 5.46 -18.22 9.29
CA THR A 750 6.36 -17.08 9.10
C THR A 750 5.64 -15.74 8.99
N GLY A 751 4.32 -15.76 8.79
CA GLY A 751 3.51 -14.56 8.74
C GLY A 751 3.23 -13.96 10.13
N PRO A 752 2.90 -12.66 10.22
CA PRO A 752 2.48 -12.05 11.47
C PRO A 752 1.12 -12.62 11.91
N PRO A 753 0.97 -13.10 13.17
CA PRO A 753 -0.33 -13.50 13.70
C PRO A 753 -1.31 -12.34 13.67
N ALA A 754 -2.51 -12.57 13.19
CA ALA A 754 -3.57 -11.56 13.11
C ALA A 754 -4.91 -12.15 13.61
N PRO A 755 -5.76 -11.36 14.27
CA PRO A 755 -7.05 -11.83 14.70
C PRO A 755 -7.97 -12.11 13.50
N ASP A 756 -8.56 -13.32 13.46
CA ASP A 756 -9.54 -13.71 12.45
C ASP A 756 -10.96 -13.62 13.02
N THR A 757 -11.94 -13.48 12.12
CA THR A 757 -13.36 -13.48 12.47
C THR A 757 -14.12 -14.41 11.53
N PRO A 758 -14.47 -15.63 11.97
CA PRO A 758 -14.25 -16.24 13.29
C PRO A 758 -12.80 -16.73 13.51
N PRO A 759 -12.33 -16.85 14.76
CA PRO A 759 -10.98 -17.29 15.08
C PRO A 759 -10.66 -18.67 14.51
N GLY A 760 -9.43 -18.85 13.99
CA GLY A 760 -8.95 -20.12 13.45
C GLY A 760 -9.45 -20.44 12.03
N VAL A 761 -10.16 -19.54 11.38
CA VAL A 761 -10.60 -19.67 9.98
C VAL A 761 -9.67 -18.89 9.05
N ILE A 762 -9.06 -19.57 8.11
CA ILE A 762 -8.13 -18.97 7.13
C ILE A 762 -8.86 -18.67 5.84
N GLN A 763 -8.72 -17.44 5.35
CA GLN A 763 -9.18 -17.03 4.02
C GLN A 763 -8.11 -17.37 2.99
N ILE A 764 -8.49 -18.11 1.95
CA ILE A 764 -7.59 -18.67 0.95
C ILE A 764 -8.05 -18.23 -0.44
N ALA A 765 -7.09 -17.79 -1.24
CA ALA A 765 -7.27 -17.50 -2.66
C ALA A 765 -6.53 -18.58 -3.48
N VAL A 766 -7.23 -19.26 -4.40
CA VAL A 766 -6.65 -20.18 -5.37
C VAL A 766 -6.84 -19.60 -6.76
N LYS A 767 -5.74 -19.41 -7.48
CA LYS A 767 -5.71 -18.96 -8.88
C LYS A 767 -5.53 -20.15 -9.80
N ASN A 768 -6.19 -20.13 -10.96
CA ASN A 768 -5.92 -21.00 -12.09
C ASN A 768 -5.92 -20.17 -13.40
N ASN A 769 -5.85 -20.82 -14.56
CA ASN A 769 -5.90 -20.19 -15.89
C ASN A 769 -7.24 -19.51 -16.22
N VAL A 770 -8.30 -19.71 -15.42
CA VAL A 770 -9.62 -19.09 -15.66
C VAL A 770 -9.76 -17.83 -14.84
N LYS A 771 -9.66 -17.92 -13.51
CA LYS A 771 -9.73 -16.77 -12.59
C LYS A 771 -9.22 -17.12 -11.18
N VAL A 772 -9.37 -16.18 -10.23
CA VAL A 772 -9.06 -16.38 -8.81
C VAL A 772 -10.34 -16.70 -8.03
N TYR A 773 -10.30 -17.75 -7.21
CA TYR A 773 -11.41 -18.20 -6.38
C TYR A 773 -11.08 -18.02 -4.91
N TYR A 774 -12.04 -17.54 -4.14
CA TYR A 774 -11.90 -17.26 -2.72
C TYR A 774 -12.78 -18.20 -1.91
N PHE A 775 -12.22 -18.80 -0.87
CA PHE A 775 -12.94 -19.65 0.08
C PHE A 775 -12.30 -19.58 1.46
N GLN A 776 -12.90 -20.25 2.44
CA GLN A 776 -12.41 -20.31 3.80
C GLN A 776 -12.26 -21.76 4.25
N ASP A 777 -11.24 -22.03 5.06
CA ASP A 777 -11.02 -23.31 5.70
C ASP A 777 -10.56 -23.11 7.15
N ALA A 778 -10.86 -24.06 8.03
CA ALA A 778 -10.58 -23.95 9.46
C ALA A 778 -9.44 -24.89 9.87
N VAL A 779 -8.49 -24.36 10.61
CA VAL A 779 -7.36 -25.12 11.18
C VAL A 779 -7.69 -25.53 12.61
N ASP A 780 -7.55 -26.82 12.93
CA ASP A 780 -7.57 -27.26 14.32
C ASP A 780 -6.26 -26.90 15.00
N VAL A 781 -6.33 -26.23 16.15
CA VAL A 781 -5.15 -25.78 16.90
C VAL A 781 -4.23 -26.93 17.30
N SER A 782 -4.74 -28.14 17.50
CA SER A 782 -3.95 -29.32 17.81
C SER A 782 -2.92 -29.65 16.75
N LEU A 783 -3.22 -29.36 15.47
CA LEU A 783 -2.29 -29.51 14.36
C LEU A 783 -1.16 -28.48 14.37
N PHE A 784 -1.42 -27.31 14.98
CA PHE A 784 -0.45 -26.23 15.11
C PHE A 784 0.51 -26.39 16.33
N LEU A 785 0.28 -27.41 17.17
CA LEU A 785 1.12 -27.70 18.31
C LEU A 785 2.31 -28.62 17.94
N VAL A 786 3.46 -28.38 18.58
CA VAL A 786 4.67 -29.21 18.42
C VAL A 786 4.57 -30.51 19.24
N GLY A 787 5.37 -31.51 18.89
CA GLY A 787 5.41 -32.79 19.58
C GLY A 787 6.06 -32.72 20.97
N ALA A 788 6.06 -33.87 21.68
CA ALA A 788 6.47 -34.00 23.08
C ALA A 788 7.89 -33.48 23.40
N GLU A 789 8.85 -33.68 22.50
CA GLU A 789 10.23 -33.23 22.70
C GLU A 789 10.41 -31.74 22.92
N GLN A 790 9.54 -30.95 22.29
CA GLN A 790 9.61 -29.48 22.33
C GLN A 790 8.44 -28.84 23.07
N GLY A 791 7.30 -29.54 23.22
CA GLY A 791 6.07 -29.03 23.81
C GLY A 791 5.97 -29.26 25.33
N ARG A 792 6.68 -30.25 25.89
CA ARG A 792 6.73 -30.53 27.31
C ARG A 792 7.80 -29.66 27.97
N ILE A 793 7.45 -28.93 29.03
CA ILE A 793 8.40 -28.14 29.84
C ILE A 793 8.57 -28.72 31.22
N ASP A 794 9.70 -28.40 31.85
CA ASP A 794 9.97 -28.83 33.20
C ASP A 794 9.03 -28.18 34.24
N LYS A 795 8.71 -28.90 35.29
CA LYS A 795 7.82 -28.43 36.36
C LYS A 795 8.31 -27.14 37.04
N GLY A 796 9.64 -26.95 37.16
CA GLY A 796 10.23 -25.71 37.70
C GLY A 796 9.94 -24.50 36.81
N VAL A 797 10.22 -24.66 35.51
CA VAL A 797 9.97 -23.64 34.49
C VAL A 797 8.46 -23.34 34.34
N PHE A 798 7.61 -24.38 34.44
CA PHE A 798 6.16 -24.19 34.43
C PHE A 798 5.70 -23.27 35.59
N LEU A 799 6.15 -23.51 36.81
CA LEU A 799 5.75 -22.73 37.99
C LEU A 799 6.22 -21.28 37.92
N GLU A 800 7.39 -21.04 37.39
CA GLU A 800 7.93 -19.70 37.17
C GLU A 800 7.10 -18.93 36.12
N GLN A 801 6.88 -19.53 34.96
CA GLN A 801 6.08 -18.92 33.88
C GLN A 801 4.62 -18.76 34.30
N TRP A 802 4.03 -19.71 35.00
CA TRP A 802 2.63 -19.61 35.48
C TRP A 802 2.40 -18.41 36.39
N LYS A 803 3.38 -18.04 37.20
CA LYS A 803 3.34 -16.84 38.07
C LYS A 803 3.61 -15.55 37.31
N GLY A 804 4.47 -15.63 36.29
CA GLY A 804 4.87 -14.46 35.50
C GLY A 804 3.86 -14.02 34.46
N LEU A 805 2.99 -14.92 33.96
CA LEU A 805 1.99 -14.61 32.96
C LEU A 805 0.73 -14.02 33.58
N ALA A 806 0.46 -12.74 33.27
CA ALA A 806 -0.74 -12.02 33.72
C ALA A 806 -1.97 -12.30 32.86
N THR A 807 -1.78 -12.64 31.57
CA THR A 807 -2.88 -12.89 30.63
C THR A 807 -3.42 -14.31 30.81
N GLU A 808 -4.72 -14.41 31.15
CA GLU A 808 -5.40 -15.70 31.35
C GLU A 808 -6.74 -15.73 30.63
N HIS A 809 -7.12 -16.93 30.18
CA HIS A 809 -8.45 -17.22 29.61
C HIS A 809 -9.07 -18.37 30.38
N LYS A 810 -10.28 -18.15 30.89
CA LYS A 810 -11.06 -19.15 31.67
C LYS A 810 -12.28 -19.60 30.92
N LEU A 811 -12.48 -20.91 30.87
CA LEU A 811 -13.59 -21.55 30.18
C LEU A 811 -14.18 -22.62 31.11
N ASP A 812 -15.49 -22.57 31.33
CA ASP A 812 -16.19 -23.61 32.10
C ASP A 812 -16.75 -24.66 31.11
N ALA A 813 -16.49 -25.92 31.39
CA ALA A 813 -17.08 -27.07 30.71
C ALA A 813 -17.99 -27.86 31.65
N ALA A 814 -19.24 -28.02 31.26
CA ALA A 814 -20.24 -28.77 31.99
C ALA A 814 -20.82 -29.93 31.16
N GLY A 815 -21.43 -30.92 31.85
CA GLY A 815 -22.04 -32.07 31.18
C GLY A 815 -21.01 -33.05 30.61
N LEU A 816 -19.85 -33.17 31.26
CA LEU A 816 -18.82 -34.10 30.85
C LEU A 816 -19.27 -35.56 31.10
N PRO A 817 -18.97 -36.52 30.24
CA PRO A 817 -19.31 -37.91 30.44
C PRO A 817 -18.58 -38.48 31.70
N PRO A 818 -19.15 -39.46 32.40
CA PRO A 818 -18.59 -40.04 33.64
C PRO A 818 -17.09 -40.43 33.56
N PRO A 819 -16.54 -40.89 32.42
CA PRO A 819 -15.09 -41.18 32.31
C PRO A 819 -14.20 -39.95 32.39
N ALA A 820 -14.72 -38.73 32.21
CA ALA A 820 -13.91 -37.51 32.27
C ALA A 820 -13.38 -37.18 33.66
N GLU A 821 -13.99 -37.77 34.74
CA GLU A 821 -13.48 -37.71 36.12
C GLU A 821 -12.26 -38.64 36.34
N ASN A 822 -12.01 -39.57 35.41
CA ASN A 822 -10.85 -40.44 35.49
C ASN A 822 -9.65 -39.77 34.77
N ILE A 823 -8.81 -39.14 35.58
CA ILE A 823 -7.61 -38.41 35.10
C ILE A 823 -6.66 -39.35 34.36
N GLU A 824 -6.57 -40.63 34.73
CA GLU A 824 -5.74 -41.63 34.06
C GLU A 824 -6.16 -41.91 32.62
N ALA A 825 -7.48 -41.83 32.34
CA ALA A 825 -8.02 -41.96 30.99
C ALA A 825 -7.94 -40.66 30.17
N PHE A 826 -8.00 -39.51 30.85
CA PHE A 826 -8.01 -38.18 30.24
C PHE A 826 -6.59 -37.73 29.79
N CYS A 827 -5.57 -37.95 30.60
CA CYS A 827 -4.20 -37.52 30.28
C CYS A 827 -3.69 -38.06 28.94
N PRO A 828 -3.87 -39.35 28.58
CA PRO A 828 -3.44 -39.83 27.24
C PRO A 828 -4.13 -39.16 26.08
N LYS A 829 -5.42 -38.78 26.22
CA LYS A 829 -6.16 -38.06 25.17
C LYS A 829 -5.60 -36.65 24.99
N MET A 830 -5.23 -35.98 26.05
CA MET A 830 -4.55 -34.66 26.00
C MET A 830 -3.19 -34.76 25.34
N GLU A 831 -2.39 -35.79 25.68
CA GLU A 831 -1.09 -36.00 25.07
C GLU A 831 -1.20 -36.34 23.56
N ALA A 832 -2.24 -37.07 23.16
CA ALA A 832 -2.56 -37.31 21.75
C ALA A 832 -2.90 -36.01 20.99
N ALA A 833 -3.44 -35.02 21.71
CA ALA A 833 -3.71 -33.70 21.17
C ALA A 833 -2.50 -32.72 21.30
N SER A 834 -1.30 -33.22 21.61
CA SER A 834 -0.07 -32.44 21.82
C SER A 834 -0.12 -31.46 23.00
N VAL A 835 -0.89 -31.81 24.03
CA VAL A 835 -0.98 -31.07 25.30
C VAL A 835 -0.46 -31.98 26.43
N PHE A 836 0.75 -31.71 26.93
CA PHE A 836 1.55 -32.65 27.74
C PHE A 836 1.38 -32.46 29.24
N PHE A 837 1.18 -33.54 29.96
CA PHE A 837 1.04 -33.57 31.40
C PHE A 837 2.31 -33.09 32.15
N ILE A 838 2.13 -32.22 33.15
CA ILE A 838 3.21 -31.66 33.99
C ILE A 838 3.06 -32.09 35.45
N ALA A 839 1.89 -31.87 36.05
CA ALA A 839 1.66 -32.13 37.44
C ALA A 839 0.15 -32.27 37.76
N ARG A 840 -0.14 -32.91 38.92
CA ARG A 840 -1.47 -33.00 39.49
C ARG A 840 -1.44 -32.46 40.93
N ARG A 841 -2.51 -31.75 41.33
CA ARG A 841 -2.67 -31.23 42.68
C ARG A 841 -4.11 -31.48 43.13
N LYS A 842 -4.27 -32.14 44.30
CA LYS A 842 -5.56 -32.20 44.97
C LYS A 842 -5.62 -31.06 45.99
N ALA A 843 -6.65 -30.24 45.91
CA ALA A 843 -6.90 -29.18 46.86
C ALA A 843 -7.63 -29.70 48.11
N ALA A 844 -7.60 -28.96 49.22
CA ALA A 844 -8.22 -29.35 50.50
C ALA A 844 -9.74 -29.40 50.43
N ASP A 845 -10.34 -28.70 49.46
CA ASP A 845 -11.77 -28.69 49.18
C ASP A 845 -12.24 -29.86 48.30
N GLY A 846 -11.33 -30.78 47.95
CA GLY A 846 -11.61 -31.94 47.13
C GLY A 846 -11.52 -31.69 45.63
N ALA A 847 -11.26 -30.46 45.18
CA ALA A 847 -11.02 -30.15 43.77
C ALA A 847 -9.68 -30.79 43.29
N ASP A 848 -9.72 -31.37 42.09
CA ASP A 848 -8.53 -32.02 41.50
C ASP A 848 -8.08 -31.18 40.29
N SER A 849 -6.91 -30.52 40.39
CA SER A 849 -6.34 -29.69 39.35
C SER A 849 -5.18 -30.40 38.65
N VAL A 850 -5.22 -30.49 37.34
CA VAL A 850 -4.22 -31.10 36.48
C VAL A 850 -3.60 -30.03 35.60
N TYR A 851 -2.27 -29.98 35.57
CA TYR A 851 -1.50 -28.98 34.83
C TYR A 851 -0.84 -29.59 33.61
N PHE A 852 -0.97 -28.88 32.47
CA PHE A 852 -0.40 -29.29 31.20
C PHE A 852 0.39 -28.13 30.57
N SER A 853 1.27 -28.47 29.66
CA SER A 853 1.98 -27.51 28.79
C SER A 853 1.85 -27.90 27.34
N CYS A 854 1.81 -26.92 26.47
CA CYS A 854 1.98 -27.13 25.03
C CYS A 854 2.71 -25.93 24.42
N LYS A 855 3.22 -26.09 23.22
CA LYS A 855 3.95 -25.07 22.48
C LYS A 855 3.52 -25.09 21.03
N THR A 856 3.38 -23.92 20.44
CA THR A 856 3.01 -23.77 19.05
C THR A 856 4.20 -23.88 18.11
N LEU A 857 3.96 -24.11 16.81
CA LEU A 857 4.99 -24.16 15.78
C LEU A 857 5.80 -22.85 15.66
N ASN A 858 5.21 -21.71 16.04
CA ASN A 858 5.88 -20.41 16.13
C ASN A 858 6.48 -20.11 17.51
N ASN A 859 6.77 -21.14 18.30
CA ASN A 859 7.46 -21.08 19.59
C ASN A 859 6.72 -20.38 20.75
N VAL A 860 5.43 -20.18 20.68
CA VAL A 860 4.62 -19.63 21.78
C VAL A 860 4.26 -20.73 22.77
N VAL A 861 4.62 -20.53 24.04
CA VAL A 861 4.28 -21.46 25.13
C VAL A 861 2.89 -21.16 25.65
N MET A 862 2.09 -22.21 25.88
CA MET A 862 0.79 -22.13 26.51
C MET A 862 0.73 -23.09 27.70
N LEU A 863 0.28 -22.58 28.84
CA LEU A 863 0.15 -23.30 30.10
C LEU A 863 -1.32 -23.52 30.40
N VAL A 864 -1.70 -24.73 30.77
CA VAL A 864 -3.09 -25.12 30.97
C VAL A 864 -3.30 -25.70 32.35
N GLU A 865 -4.33 -25.29 33.07
CA GLU A 865 -4.86 -25.91 34.28
C GLU A 865 -6.28 -26.39 34.01
N VAL A 866 -6.57 -27.62 34.30
CA VAL A 866 -7.91 -28.18 34.25
C VAL A 866 -8.29 -28.58 35.67
N SER A 867 -9.23 -27.87 36.29
CA SER A 867 -9.73 -28.09 37.64
C SER A 867 -11.09 -28.77 37.63
N PHE A 868 -11.16 -29.99 38.10
CA PHE A 868 -12.37 -30.79 38.21
C PHE A 868 -13.11 -30.52 39.53
N ARG A 869 -14.41 -30.29 39.51
CA ARG A 869 -15.26 -30.16 40.69
C ARG A 869 -15.87 -31.52 40.98
N PRO A 870 -15.63 -32.12 42.18
CA PRO A 870 -16.12 -33.45 42.49
C PRO A 870 -17.63 -33.52 42.44
N GLY A 871 -18.18 -34.54 41.77
CA GLY A 871 -19.60 -34.87 41.74
C GLY A 871 -20.49 -33.94 40.90
N THR A 872 -19.90 -32.99 40.14
CA THR A 872 -20.68 -32.03 39.33
C THR A 872 -20.66 -32.31 37.83
N GLY A 873 -19.76 -33.17 37.35
CA GLY A 873 -19.54 -33.36 35.92
C GLY A 873 -19.10 -32.08 35.21
N ALA A 874 -18.48 -31.16 35.94
CA ALA A 874 -18.01 -29.90 35.42
C ALA A 874 -16.52 -29.66 35.74
N CYS A 875 -15.80 -29.03 34.83
CA CYS A 875 -14.44 -28.57 35.08
C CYS A 875 -14.28 -27.13 34.59
N GLN A 876 -13.27 -26.46 35.17
CA GLN A 876 -12.81 -25.16 34.71
C GLN A 876 -11.46 -25.33 34.06
N ILE A 877 -11.34 -24.82 32.84
CA ILE A 877 -10.09 -24.79 32.08
C ILE A 877 -9.53 -23.38 32.17
N THR A 878 -8.31 -23.22 32.68
CA THR A 878 -7.58 -21.95 32.73
C THR A 878 -6.34 -22.06 31.86
N ILE A 879 -6.19 -21.15 30.87
CA ILE A 879 -5.09 -21.13 29.94
C ILE A 879 -4.34 -19.82 30.11
N LYS A 880 -3.01 -19.89 30.23
CA LYS A 880 -2.12 -18.74 30.26
C LYS A 880 -1.11 -18.78 29.11
N SER A 881 -0.94 -17.64 28.43
CA SER A 881 0.00 -17.50 27.32
C SER A 881 0.43 -16.04 27.15
N PRO A 882 1.63 -15.76 26.63
CA PRO A 882 1.99 -14.41 26.21
C PRO A 882 1.16 -13.93 25.00
N GLN A 883 0.54 -14.85 24.24
CA GLN A 883 -0.30 -14.54 23.07
C GLN A 883 -1.77 -14.88 23.35
N ALA A 884 -2.60 -13.83 23.51
CA ALA A 884 -4.01 -13.98 23.82
C ALA A 884 -4.82 -14.67 22.69
N LEU A 885 -4.39 -14.56 21.43
CA LEU A 885 -5.11 -15.05 20.25
C LEU A 885 -5.32 -16.58 20.24
N TYR A 886 -4.39 -17.35 20.80
CA TYR A 886 -4.45 -18.82 20.77
C TYR A 886 -5.26 -19.43 21.92
N MET A 887 -5.44 -18.70 23.00
CA MET A 887 -6.06 -19.25 24.22
C MET A 887 -7.52 -19.71 24.03
N PRO A 888 -8.41 -18.96 23.35
CA PRO A 888 -9.77 -19.43 23.10
C PRO A 888 -9.81 -20.70 22.24
N LEU A 889 -8.97 -20.76 21.18
CA LEU A 889 -8.90 -21.90 20.27
C LEU A 889 -8.41 -23.17 20.97
N LEU A 890 -7.41 -23.04 21.83
CA LEU A 890 -6.92 -24.15 22.64
C LEU A 890 -7.98 -24.59 23.64
N GLY A 891 -8.72 -23.66 24.25
CA GLY A 891 -9.81 -23.95 25.17
C GLY A 891 -10.91 -24.78 24.52
N GLU A 892 -11.34 -24.40 23.31
CA GLU A 892 -12.33 -25.17 22.53
C GLU A 892 -11.81 -26.56 22.14
N SER A 893 -10.53 -26.68 21.76
CA SER A 893 -9.91 -27.98 21.44
C SER A 893 -9.87 -28.89 22.66
N ILE A 894 -9.48 -28.37 23.84
CA ILE A 894 -9.50 -29.12 25.09
C ILE A 894 -10.95 -29.54 25.46
N GLN A 895 -11.94 -28.67 25.30
CA GLN A 895 -13.35 -29.06 25.56
C GLN A 895 -13.81 -30.19 24.62
N LYS A 896 -13.39 -30.21 23.36
CA LYS A 896 -13.68 -31.32 22.45
C LYS A 896 -13.06 -32.63 22.92
N VAL A 897 -11.79 -32.57 23.39
CA VAL A 897 -11.08 -33.76 23.93
C VAL A 897 -11.77 -34.26 25.21
N LEU A 898 -12.26 -33.36 26.04
CA LEU A 898 -12.98 -33.71 27.29
C LEU A 898 -14.34 -34.37 27.02
N ARG A 899 -15.00 -34.00 25.93
CA ARG A 899 -16.29 -34.56 25.53
C ARG A 899 -16.21 -35.86 24.71
N SER A 900 -15.04 -36.13 24.07
CA SER A 900 -14.75 -37.36 23.34
C SER A 900 -14.37 -38.51 24.33
#